data_783ca694a8c6c7996ea862b6c34cb145
#
_entry.id   783ca694a8c6c7996ea862b6c34cb145
#
_cell.length_a   1.000
_cell.length_b   1.000
_cell.length_c   1.000
_cell.angle_alpha   90.00
_cell.angle_beta   90.00
_cell.angle_gamma   90.00
#
_symmetry.space_group_name_H-M   'P 1'
#
loop_
_entity.id
_entity.type
_entity.pdbx_description
1 polymer ?
#
loop_
_entity_poly.entity_id
_entity_poly.type
_entity_poly.pdbx_seq_one_letter_code
_entity_poly.pdbx_strand_id
1 'polypeptide(L)'
;MPRQVELKDTRNIGIMAHIDAGKTTTSERILFFTGKTHKLGEVHEGAATMDWMVQEQERGITITSAATTCFWKGNRINIIDTPGHVDFTVEVERSLRILDGAVATFCAKGGVEPQSETVWRQADKYHVPRIAYVNKMDINGANFLGAVQMMHDRLGANAIPITLPIGKEDTFKGIIDLIEQKAIIYTDNLGGNEITDIPEEYLDDANFYREQLLELCAEQEDELTEKYLNGEELTVEEIKRALRKATIAMNVVPVLCGSSYRNKGIQRLLDAIVEFLPSPVDVPAIVGVNKKGEEETRKSSDEEPFAGLAFKIVTDPFVGKLAFFRVYSGKLTSGSYVYNSTKGKRERVGRLLLMHANHREEIPEICAGDICAIVGLKDTATGDTLCNEGAQIILEQMEFPEPVIRVAIEPKTKAGQDKMTLSLLKLAEEDPSFKFYTDNETGQTIIAGMGELHLEIIVDRLLREFKVEATVGKPQVAYRETFRNSVDAEGMYKRQSGGKGQYGHCKVTFEPLEPGSGFVFEDKTVGGSIPKEYIDPVRRGIEEAAKNGILAGYEVVDFKATVYDGSYHEVDSSEIAFKIAGSMAFKDGVKNAKPVILEPIMKVEIITPDDYFGDLMGDVSSRRGNIIGTDDRNGAKVIECNIPLSDMFGYATDLRSRTQGRGQYTMQFSHYNEVPKSIAEKIIGTRAGD
;
A
#
# COMPACT_ATOMS: atom_id res chain seq x y z
N MET A 1 9.89 -22.04 25.84
CA MET A 1 11.31 -22.32 25.52
C MET A 1 12.04 -21.00 25.47
N PRO A 2 13.34 -20.93 25.78
CA PRO A 2 14.08 -19.71 25.56
C PRO A 2 14.02 -19.34 24.08
N ARG A 3 13.99 -18.05 23.79
CA ARG A 3 14.01 -17.48 22.45
C ARG A 3 15.17 -18.11 21.66
N GLN A 4 14.94 -18.51 20.40
CA GLN A 4 15.96 -19.17 19.57
C GLN A 4 17.01 -18.17 19.06
N VAL A 5 16.61 -16.91 18.81
CA VAL A 5 17.45 -15.84 18.31
C VAL A 5 17.13 -14.56 19.08
N GLU A 6 18.13 -13.80 19.51
CA GLU A 6 17.91 -12.54 20.22
C GLU A 6 17.21 -11.51 19.35
N LEU A 7 16.49 -10.56 19.99
CA LEU A 7 15.78 -9.48 19.27
C LEU A 7 16.72 -8.65 18.39
N LYS A 8 17.91 -8.34 18.88
CA LYS A 8 18.93 -7.59 18.13
C LYS A 8 19.38 -8.29 16.84
N ASP A 9 19.30 -9.61 16.82
CA ASP A 9 19.68 -10.47 15.69
C ASP A 9 18.49 -10.87 14.80
N THR A 10 17.35 -10.21 14.98
CA THR A 10 16.15 -10.38 14.16
C THR A 10 16.02 -9.23 13.16
N ARG A 11 15.60 -9.51 11.94
CA ARG A 11 15.31 -8.52 10.90
C ARG A 11 13.92 -8.79 10.33
N ASN A 12 13.04 -7.80 10.35
CA ASN A 12 11.73 -7.87 9.73
C ASN A 12 11.74 -6.95 8.53
N ILE A 13 11.88 -7.54 7.35
CA ILE A 13 12.12 -6.78 6.13
C ILE A 13 11.04 -7.03 5.08
N GLY A 14 10.77 -6.00 4.28
CA GLY A 14 10.00 -6.10 3.06
C GLY A 14 10.89 -5.99 1.84
N ILE A 15 10.52 -6.73 0.79
CA ILE A 15 11.12 -6.52 -0.52
C ILE A 15 10.11 -5.75 -1.36
N MET A 16 10.44 -4.51 -1.70
CA MET A 16 9.61 -3.61 -2.48
C MET A 16 10.25 -3.31 -3.83
N ALA A 17 9.44 -3.23 -4.87
CA ALA A 17 9.91 -2.99 -6.22
C ALA A 17 8.75 -2.60 -7.14
N HIS A 18 9.06 -2.00 -8.30
CA HIS A 18 8.12 -1.93 -9.41
C HIS A 18 7.94 -3.30 -10.09
N ILE A 19 6.94 -3.39 -10.97
CA ILE A 19 6.68 -4.60 -11.76
C ILE A 19 7.94 -4.93 -12.57
N ASP A 20 8.28 -6.20 -12.68
CA ASP A 20 9.43 -6.72 -13.42
C ASP A 20 10.82 -6.25 -12.95
N ALA A 21 10.98 -5.59 -11.80
CA ALA A 21 12.32 -5.32 -11.24
C ALA A 21 13.06 -6.59 -10.77
N GLY A 22 12.33 -7.71 -10.67
CA GLY A 22 12.86 -8.99 -10.20
C GLY A 22 12.74 -9.20 -8.70
N LYS A 23 11.71 -8.62 -8.09
CA LYS A 23 11.37 -8.75 -6.68
C LYS A 23 11.26 -10.22 -6.25
N THR A 24 10.30 -10.97 -6.81
CA THR A 24 10.09 -12.39 -6.47
C THR A 24 11.32 -13.23 -6.75
N THR A 25 12.03 -12.97 -7.86
CA THR A 25 13.31 -13.66 -8.15
C THR A 25 14.33 -13.38 -7.04
N THR A 26 14.42 -12.15 -6.52
CA THR A 26 15.34 -11.80 -5.43
C THR A 26 14.95 -12.53 -4.15
N SER A 27 13.65 -12.56 -3.80
CA SER A 27 13.09 -13.31 -2.66
C SER A 27 13.45 -14.80 -2.75
N GLU A 28 13.21 -15.43 -3.90
CA GLU A 28 13.54 -16.85 -4.15
C GLU A 28 15.03 -17.14 -4.01
N ARG A 29 15.91 -16.24 -4.47
CA ARG A 29 17.37 -16.39 -4.33
C ARG A 29 17.84 -16.24 -2.88
N ILE A 30 17.22 -15.33 -2.13
CA ILE A 30 17.47 -15.25 -0.69
C ILE A 30 17.10 -16.56 -0.01
N LEU A 31 15.95 -17.16 -0.33
CA LEU A 31 15.52 -18.45 0.24
C LEU A 31 16.48 -19.59 -0.17
N PHE A 32 16.97 -19.59 -1.39
CA PHE A 32 17.93 -20.57 -1.88
C PHE A 32 19.28 -20.47 -1.11
N PHE A 33 19.88 -19.30 -1.02
CA PHE A 33 21.14 -19.12 -0.31
C PHE A 33 21.07 -19.34 1.20
N THR A 34 19.90 -19.15 1.78
CA THR A 34 19.64 -19.45 3.20
C THR A 34 19.24 -20.91 3.45
N GLY A 35 19.23 -21.77 2.41
CA GLY A 35 18.96 -23.20 2.49
C GLY A 35 17.50 -23.56 2.80
N LYS A 36 16.57 -22.61 2.63
CA LYS A 36 15.13 -22.86 2.81
C LYS A 36 14.49 -23.57 1.62
N THR A 37 15.01 -23.33 0.42
CA THR A 37 14.62 -24.05 -0.80
C THR A 37 15.82 -24.73 -1.42
N HIS A 38 15.59 -25.93 -1.97
CA HIS A 38 16.64 -26.70 -2.65
C HIS A 38 16.57 -26.57 -4.18
N LYS A 39 15.51 -25.93 -4.70
CA LYS A 39 15.32 -25.67 -6.12
C LYS A 39 15.27 -24.16 -6.35
N LEU A 40 15.87 -23.72 -7.44
CA LEU A 40 15.72 -22.38 -7.94
C LEU A 40 14.31 -22.25 -8.52
N GLY A 41 13.40 -21.57 -7.79
CA GLY A 41 12.08 -21.27 -8.29
C GLY A 41 12.17 -20.21 -9.40
N GLU A 42 11.74 -20.55 -10.60
CA GLU A 42 11.66 -19.58 -11.71
C GLU A 42 10.22 -19.04 -11.80
N VAL A 43 10.09 -17.70 -11.74
CA VAL A 43 8.79 -17.01 -11.78
C VAL A 43 8.04 -17.31 -13.08
N HIS A 44 8.75 -17.30 -14.21
CA HIS A 44 8.17 -17.58 -15.53
C HIS A 44 7.69 -19.03 -15.73
N GLU A 45 8.17 -19.95 -14.89
CA GLU A 45 7.73 -21.35 -14.92
C GLU A 45 6.63 -21.65 -13.88
N GLY A 46 6.18 -20.64 -13.12
CA GLY A 46 5.20 -20.78 -12.05
C GLY A 46 5.70 -21.63 -10.85
N ALA A 47 7.03 -21.73 -10.71
CA ALA A 47 7.68 -22.57 -9.70
C ALA A 47 8.15 -21.78 -8.46
N ALA A 48 7.85 -20.46 -8.38
CA ALA A 48 8.22 -19.62 -7.27
C ALA A 48 7.46 -20.00 -5.99
N THR A 49 8.20 -20.15 -4.88
CA THR A 49 7.63 -20.55 -3.58
C THR A 49 6.81 -19.42 -2.96
N MET A 50 7.19 -18.17 -3.20
CA MET A 50 6.52 -16.99 -2.64
C MET A 50 5.22 -16.68 -3.37
N ASP A 51 5.12 -16.91 -4.69
CA ASP A 51 3.91 -16.75 -5.48
C ASP A 51 3.10 -18.06 -5.42
N TRP A 52 2.37 -18.26 -4.33
CA TRP A 52 1.67 -19.50 -4.04
C TRP A 52 0.27 -19.60 -4.62
N MET A 53 -0.35 -18.49 -4.99
CA MET A 53 -1.67 -18.46 -5.62
C MET A 53 -1.57 -18.84 -7.10
N VAL A 54 -2.55 -19.59 -7.59
CA VAL A 54 -2.63 -19.95 -9.01
C VAL A 54 -2.65 -18.72 -9.91
N GLN A 55 -3.34 -17.67 -9.48
CA GLN A 55 -3.44 -16.40 -10.20
C GLN A 55 -2.08 -15.66 -10.28
N GLU A 56 -1.25 -15.75 -9.24
CA GLU A 56 0.10 -15.20 -9.24
C GLU A 56 0.99 -15.96 -10.24
N GLN A 57 0.94 -17.28 -10.19
CA GLN A 57 1.73 -18.16 -11.06
C GLN A 57 1.37 -18.01 -12.54
N GLU A 58 0.07 -17.96 -12.86
CA GLU A 58 -0.41 -17.79 -14.25
C GLU A 58 -0.07 -16.42 -14.84
N ARG A 59 -0.08 -15.37 -14.00
CA ARG A 59 0.16 -13.99 -14.44
C ARG A 59 1.60 -13.52 -14.28
N GLY A 60 2.41 -14.25 -13.51
CA GLY A 60 3.79 -13.89 -13.20
C GLY A 60 3.95 -12.63 -12.34
N ILE A 61 2.92 -12.30 -11.55
CA ILE A 61 2.90 -11.11 -10.67
C ILE A 61 2.51 -11.50 -9.24
N THR A 62 3.13 -10.91 -8.25
CA THR A 62 2.72 -11.05 -6.85
C THR A 62 1.45 -10.23 -6.61
N ILE A 63 0.41 -10.85 -6.09
CA ILE A 63 -0.90 -10.25 -5.79
C ILE A 63 -1.03 -10.02 -4.30
N THR A 64 -0.69 -11.04 -3.49
CA THR A 64 -0.78 -10.99 -2.04
C THR A 64 0.59 -11.07 -1.41
N SER A 65 0.80 -10.32 -0.32
CA SER A 65 2.04 -10.41 0.43
C SER A 65 2.22 -11.81 1.02
N ALA A 66 3.40 -12.40 0.84
CA ALA A 66 3.79 -13.67 1.42
C ALA A 66 4.85 -13.44 2.51
N ALA A 67 4.70 -14.12 3.65
CA ALA A 67 5.65 -14.05 4.74
C ALA A 67 6.47 -15.34 4.81
N THR A 68 7.78 -15.21 4.98
CA THR A 68 8.67 -16.36 5.19
C THR A 68 9.80 -16.01 6.15
N THR A 69 10.36 -17.00 6.78
CA THR A 69 11.47 -16.85 7.73
C THR A 69 12.67 -17.65 7.25
N CYS A 70 13.83 -17.02 7.23
CA CYS A 70 15.11 -17.66 6.93
C CYS A 70 16.18 -17.23 7.92
N PHE A 71 17.38 -17.85 7.83
CA PHE A 71 18.51 -17.57 8.72
C PHE A 71 19.76 -17.29 7.91
N TRP A 72 20.51 -16.25 8.32
CA TRP A 72 21.78 -15.89 7.70
C TRP A 72 22.78 -15.45 8.74
N LYS A 73 23.96 -16.08 8.78
CA LYS A 73 25.05 -15.78 9.72
C LYS A 73 24.57 -15.63 11.19
N GLY A 74 23.69 -16.51 11.64
CA GLY A 74 23.12 -16.50 13.01
C GLY A 74 21.95 -15.53 13.22
N ASN A 75 21.61 -14.69 12.24
CA ASN A 75 20.49 -13.79 12.30
C ASN A 75 19.23 -14.45 11.71
N ARG A 76 18.07 -14.12 12.29
CA ARG A 76 16.75 -14.48 11.78
C ARG A 76 16.23 -13.35 10.89
N ILE A 77 15.87 -13.67 9.67
CA ILE A 77 15.30 -12.72 8.72
C ILE A 77 13.87 -13.16 8.41
N ASN A 78 12.89 -12.34 8.79
CA ASN A 78 11.51 -12.48 8.37
C ASN A 78 11.32 -11.58 7.14
N ILE A 79 10.94 -12.19 6.03
CA ILE A 79 10.77 -11.51 4.75
C ILE A 79 9.29 -11.44 4.45
N ILE A 80 8.81 -10.26 4.10
CA ILE A 80 7.49 -10.04 3.52
C ILE A 80 7.68 -9.60 2.09
N ASP A 81 7.27 -10.46 1.16
CA ASP A 81 7.24 -10.13 -0.26
C ASP A 81 5.99 -9.32 -0.57
N THR A 82 6.14 -8.08 -1.04
CA THR A 82 5.02 -7.15 -1.27
C THR A 82 4.63 -7.13 -2.74
N PRO A 83 3.35 -6.94 -3.11
CA PRO A 83 2.96 -6.74 -4.50
C PRO A 83 3.69 -5.55 -5.14
N GLY A 84 3.94 -5.63 -6.44
CA GLY A 84 4.52 -4.52 -7.21
C GLY A 84 3.49 -3.74 -8.02
N HIS A 85 2.24 -4.19 -8.09
CA HIS A 85 1.21 -3.59 -8.94
C HIS A 85 0.38 -2.53 -8.17
N VAL A 86 0.06 -1.43 -8.84
CA VAL A 86 -0.68 -0.29 -8.22
C VAL A 86 -2.07 -0.66 -7.69
N ASP A 87 -2.74 -1.63 -8.28
CA ASP A 87 -4.05 -2.10 -7.80
C ASP A 87 -3.98 -2.76 -6.42
N PHE A 88 -2.77 -3.14 -5.97
CA PHE A 88 -2.49 -3.77 -4.68
C PHE A 88 -1.66 -2.90 -3.74
N THR A 89 -1.69 -1.58 -3.92
CA THR A 89 -0.96 -0.62 -3.05
C THR A 89 -1.35 -0.75 -1.59
N VAL A 90 -2.58 -1.14 -1.30
CA VAL A 90 -3.06 -1.41 0.08
C VAL A 90 -2.31 -2.59 0.73
N GLU A 91 -2.00 -3.65 -0.04
CA GLU A 91 -1.17 -4.75 0.45
C GLU A 91 0.26 -4.29 0.76
N VAL A 92 0.82 -3.39 -0.07
CA VAL A 92 2.13 -2.79 0.16
C VAL A 92 2.09 -1.95 1.44
N GLU A 93 1.09 -1.10 1.61
CA GLU A 93 0.94 -0.21 2.76
C GLU A 93 0.78 -1.01 4.07
N ARG A 94 -0.05 -2.06 4.06
CA ARG A 94 -0.18 -2.99 5.20
C ARG A 94 1.14 -3.65 5.57
N SER A 95 1.89 -4.07 4.57
CA SER A 95 3.19 -4.71 4.78
C SER A 95 4.22 -3.72 5.34
N LEU A 96 4.35 -2.53 4.75
CA LEU A 96 5.29 -1.50 5.21
C LEU A 96 5.06 -1.10 6.67
N ARG A 97 3.80 -1.06 7.12
CA ARG A 97 3.43 -0.69 8.49
C ARG A 97 4.03 -1.61 9.56
N ILE A 98 4.31 -2.86 9.22
CA ILE A 98 4.77 -3.88 10.17
C ILE A 98 6.26 -4.21 10.00
N LEU A 99 6.95 -3.58 9.05
CA LEU A 99 8.36 -3.81 8.78
C LEU A 99 9.24 -2.91 9.61
N ASP A 100 10.43 -3.42 9.95
CA ASP A 100 11.46 -2.64 10.59
C ASP A 100 12.40 -2.02 9.54
N GLY A 101 12.53 -2.66 8.36
CA GLY A 101 13.34 -2.19 7.25
C GLY A 101 12.88 -2.74 5.91
N ALA A 102 13.42 -2.24 4.82
CA ALA A 102 13.06 -2.69 3.47
C ALA A 102 14.27 -2.80 2.53
N VAL A 103 14.14 -3.68 1.54
CA VAL A 103 15.01 -3.77 0.37
C VAL A 103 14.24 -3.22 -0.83
N ALA A 104 14.69 -2.08 -1.35
CA ALA A 104 14.11 -1.48 -2.56
C ALA A 104 14.87 -2.01 -3.79
N THR A 105 14.20 -2.83 -4.59
CA THR A 105 14.80 -3.44 -5.79
C THR A 105 14.47 -2.61 -7.03
N PHE A 106 15.48 -2.18 -7.74
CA PHE A 106 15.39 -1.41 -8.98
C PHE A 106 15.94 -2.21 -10.16
N CYS A 107 15.39 -1.97 -11.34
CA CYS A 107 15.96 -2.54 -12.57
C CYS A 107 17.13 -1.68 -13.05
N ALA A 108 18.29 -2.28 -13.34
CA ALA A 108 19.47 -1.55 -13.81
C ALA A 108 19.24 -0.79 -15.13
N LYS A 109 18.26 -1.20 -15.93
CA LYS A 109 17.89 -0.54 -17.19
C LYS A 109 16.86 0.56 -16.99
N GLY A 110 15.79 0.28 -16.22
CA GLY A 110 14.67 1.23 -16.00
C GLY A 110 14.96 2.25 -14.90
N GLY A 111 15.84 1.92 -13.95
CA GLY A 111 16.12 2.77 -12.79
C GLY A 111 14.88 3.00 -11.95
N VAL A 112 14.59 4.26 -11.65
CA VAL A 112 13.40 4.68 -10.89
C VAL A 112 12.21 4.85 -11.83
N GLU A 113 11.20 4.03 -11.64
CA GLU A 113 9.93 4.08 -12.36
C GLU A 113 8.82 4.67 -11.46
N PRO A 114 7.68 5.15 -12.01
CA PRO A 114 6.62 5.79 -11.23
C PRO A 114 6.09 4.93 -10.07
N GLN A 115 6.02 3.62 -10.28
CA GLN A 115 5.64 2.69 -9.21
C GLN A 115 6.67 2.66 -8.09
N SER A 116 7.96 2.74 -8.43
CA SER A 116 9.04 2.86 -7.45
C SER A 116 8.86 4.11 -6.59
N GLU A 117 8.51 5.26 -7.21
CA GLU A 117 8.24 6.51 -6.49
C GLU A 117 7.06 6.35 -5.51
N THR A 118 5.98 5.70 -5.94
CA THR A 118 4.80 5.48 -5.10
C THR A 118 5.12 4.65 -3.86
N VAL A 119 5.78 3.50 -4.06
CA VAL A 119 6.17 2.61 -2.95
C VAL A 119 7.21 3.28 -2.05
N TRP A 120 8.11 4.08 -2.64
CA TRP A 120 9.10 4.84 -1.89
C TRP A 120 8.46 5.87 -0.96
N ARG A 121 7.49 6.67 -1.45
CA ARG A 121 6.73 7.63 -0.63
C ARG A 121 5.93 6.94 0.48
N GLN A 122 5.38 5.75 0.22
CA GLN A 122 4.72 4.97 1.26
C GLN A 122 5.71 4.54 2.35
N ALA A 123 6.91 4.10 1.97
CA ALA A 123 7.96 3.76 2.93
C ALA A 123 8.44 5.00 3.72
N ASP A 124 8.47 6.20 3.12
CA ASP A 124 8.73 7.47 3.82
C ASP A 124 7.64 7.79 4.84
N LYS A 125 6.37 7.63 4.46
CA LYS A 125 5.20 7.83 5.33
C LYS A 125 5.30 7.00 6.63
N TYR A 126 5.77 5.76 6.52
CA TYR A 126 5.91 4.85 7.66
C TYR A 126 7.31 4.84 8.28
N HIS A 127 8.19 5.75 7.86
CA HIS A 127 9.56 5.87 8.36
C HIS A 127 10.33 4.54 8.34
N VAL A 128 10.24 3.81 7.22
CA VAL A 128 10.90 2.52 7.03
C VAL A 128 12.31 2.72 6.48
N PRO A 129 13.37 2.45 7.26
CA PRO A 129 14.75 2.45 6.79
C PRO A 129 14.95 1.42 5.66
N ARG A 130 15.79 1.76 4.68
CA ARG A 130 15.92 0.91 3.49
C ARG A 130 17.32 0.87 2.93
N ILE A 131 17.61 -0.22 2.23
CA ILE A 131 18.75 -0.37 1.32
C ILE A 131 18.22 -0.52 -0.10
N ALA A 132 18.96 -0.09 -1.09
CA ALA A 132 18.60 -0.24 -2.50
C ALA A 132 19.42 -1.35 -3.16
N TYR A 133 18.77 -2.14 -4.00
CA TYR A 133 19.39 -3.20 -4.77
C TYR A 133 19.09 -3.02 -6.25
N VAL A 134 20.10 -2.64 -7.02
CA VAL A 134 20.02 -2.48 -8.48
C VAL A 134 20.24 -3.84 -9.12
N ASN A 135 19.16 -4.46 -9.51
CA ASN A 135 19.06 -5.81 -10.07
C ASN A 135 19.14 -5.80 -11.60
N LYS A 136 19.28 -6.97 -12.19
CA LYS A 136 19.33 -7.18 -13.64
C LYS A 136 20.54 -6.50 -14.31
N MET A 137 21.71 -6.53 -13.67
CA MET A 137 22.95 -6.01 -14.25
C MET A 137 23.40 -6.77 -15.50
N ASP A 138 22.80 -7.91 -15.78
CA ASP A 138 23.07 -8.82 -16.90
C ASP A 138 22.24 -8.55 -18.17
N ILE A 139 21.32 -7.59 -18.15
CA ILE A 139 20.49 -7.27 -19.33
C ILE A 139 21.07 -6.11 -20.15
N ASN A 140 20.73 -6.09 -21.45
CA ASN A 140 21.13 -5.01 -22.35
C ASN A 140 20.57 -3.66 -21.90
N GLY A 141 21.43 -2.65 -21.82
CA GLY A 141 21.10 -1.31 -21.34
C GLY A 141 21.23 -1.15 -19.82
N ALA A 142 21.80 -2.12 -19.10
CA ALA A 142 22.05 -2.00 -17.66
C ALA A 142 23.02 -0.85 -17.35
N ASN A 143 22.59 0.06 -16.47
CA ASN A 143 23.36 1.24 -16.06
C ASN A 143 23.20 1.47 -14.55
N PHE A 144 24.15 0.97 -13.76
CA PHE A 144 24.13 1.07 -12.30
C PHE A 144 24.15 2.53 -11.82
N LEU A 145 25.13 3.30 -12.28
CA LEU A 145 25.31 4.70 -11.84
C LEU A 145 24.16 5.59 -12.30
N GLY A 146 23.60 5.31 -13.48
CA GLY A 146 22.40 5.99 -13.94
C GLY A 146 21.18 5.73 -13.02
N ALA A 147 21.02 4.50 -12.53
CA ALA A 147 19.96 4.18 -11.57
C ALA A 147 20.18 4.88 -10.22
N VAL A 148 21.44 4.97 -9.73
CA VAL A 148 21.77 5.73 -8.51
C VAL A 148 21.46 7.20 -8.70
N GLN A 149 21.84 7.80 -9.83
CA GLN A 149 21.54 9.19 -10.12
C GLN A 149 20.03 9.45 -10.17
N MET A 150 19.24 8.55 -10.76
CA MET A 150 17.78 8.67 -10.75
C MET A 150 17.18 8.59 -9.33
N MET A 151 17.80 7.86 -8.39
CA MET A 151 17.39 7.84 -6.99
C MET A 151 17.57 9.23 -6.34
N HIS A 152 18.69 9.91 -6.64
CA HIS A 152 18.89 11.30 -6.19
C HIS A 152 17.86 12.25 -6.80
N ASP A 153 17.69 12.21 -8.13
CA ASP A 153 16.92 13.19 -8.87
C ASP A 153 15.39 13.05 -8.65
N ARG A 154 14.88 11.80 -8.56
CA ARG A 154 13.44 11.53 -8.52
C ARG A 154 12.91 11.18 -7.13
N LEU A 155 13.74 10.54 -6.31
CA LEU A 155 13.32 10.14 -4.97
C LEU A 155 13.85 11.10 -3.89
N GLY A 156 14.76 12.01 -4.24
CA GLY A 156 15.45 12.86 -3.27
C GLY A 156 16.28 12.06 -2.25
N ALA A 157 16.63 10.82 -2.61
CA ALA A 157 17.32 9.91 -1.70
C ALA A 157 18.83 10.20 -1.70
N ASN A 158 19.44 10.21 -0.52
CA ASN A 158 20.89 10.21 -0.39
C ASN A 158 21.43 8.77 -0.63
N ALA A 159 21.43 8.35 -1.90
CA ALA A 159 21.79 7.01 -2.34
C ALA A 159 23.31 6.89 -2.51
N ILE A 160 23.95 6.03 -1.73
CA ILE A 160 25.40 5.83 -1.74
C ILE A 160 25.75 4.40 -2.19
N PRO A 161 26.51 4.22 -3.27
CA PRO A 161 27.04 2.92 -3.64
C PRO A 161 27.92 2.33 -2.54
N ILE A 162 27.62 1.10 -2.12
CA ILE A 162 28.51 0.29 -1.27
C ILE A 162 29.10 -0.87 -2.04
N THR A 163 28.58 -1.14 -3.26
CA THR A 163 29.18 -2.04 -4.21
C THR A 163 29.17 -1.41 -5.61
N LEU A 164 30.19 -1.73 -6.43
CA LEU A 164 30.25 -1.37 -7.84
C LEU A 164 30.22 -2.62 -8.71
N PRO A 165 29.64 -2.58 -9.92
CA PRO A 165 29.65 -3.73 -10.82
C PRO A 165 31.00 -3.93 -11.51
N ILE A 166 31.40 -5.17 -11.69
CA ILE A 166 32.52 -5.56 -12.56
C ILE A 166 31.94 -6.08 -13.87
N GLY A 167 32.06 -5.24 -14.92
CA GLY A 167 31.39 -5.46 -16.18
C GLY A 167 29.89 -5.06 -16.13
N LYS A 168 29.25 -5.15 -17.27
CA LYS A 168 27.81 -4.88 -17.44
C LYS A 168 27.25 -5.78 -18.53
N GLU A 169 25.93 -5.96 -18.51
CA GLU A 169 25.25 -6.80 -19.51
C GLU A 169 25.86 -8.22 -19.52
N ASP A 170 26.14 -8.77 -20.70
CA ASP A 170 26.73 -10.11 -20.82
C ASP A 170 28.13 -10.23 -20.18
N THR A 171 28.81 -9.11 -19.96
CA THR A 171 30.12 -9.08 -19.32
C THR A 171 30.09 -8.95 -17.81
N PHE A 172 28.89 -8.83 -17.21
CA PHE A 172 28.71 -8.73 -15.75
C PHE A 172 29.21 -10.01 -15.05
N LYS A 173 30.36 -9.95 -14.43
CA LYS A 173 31.03 -11.12 -13.82
C LYS A 173 31.18 -11.03 -12.31
N GLY A 174 31.06 -9.85 -11.71
CA GLY A 174 31.33 -9.68 -10.30
C GLY A 174 30.92 -8.31 -9.77
N ILE A 175 31.25 -8.09 -8.51
CA ILE A 175 31.04 -6.83 -7.80
C ILE A 175 32.27 -6.44 -7.02
N ILE A 176 32.48 -5.15 -6.81
CA ILE A 176 33.50 -4.59 -5.93
C ILE A 176 32.78 -4.19 -4.63
N ASP A 177 33.25 -4.70 -3.51
CA ASP A 177 32.82 -4.26 -2.18
C ASP A 177 33.69 -3.06 -1.75
N LEU A 178 33.07 -1.90 -1.67
CA LEU A 178 33.74 -0.65 -1.31
C LEU A 178 34.12 -0.58 0.18
N ILE A 179 33.44 -1.35 1.04
CA ILE A 179 33.72 -1.39 2.47
C ILE A 179 34.93 -2.25 2.75
N GLU A 180 34.96 -3.47 2.20
CA GLU A 180 36.04 -4.43 2.40
C GLU A 180 37.24 -4.20 1.42
N GLN A 181 37.07 -3.35 0.42
CA GLN A 181 38.04 -3.12 -0.69
C GLN A 181 38.48 -4.41 -1.39
N LYS A 182 37.54 -5.24 -1.75
CA LYS A 182 37.75 -6.50 -2.45
C LYS A 182 36.80 -6.63 -3.64
N ALA A 183 37.26 -7.37 -4.63
CA ALA A 183 36.42 -7.81 -5.74
C ALA A 183 35.87 -9.21 -5.47
N ILE A 184 34.61 -9.42 -5.73
CA ILE A 184 33.93 -10.71 -5.64
C ILE A 184 33.59 -11.14 -7.06
N ILE A 185 34.31 -12.09 -7.59
CA ILE A 185 34.15 -12.63 -8.95
C ILE A 185 33.32 -13.92 -8.88
N TYR A 186 32.22 -13.98 -9.60
CA TYR A 186 31.38 -15.17 -9.63
C TYR A 186 31.90 -16.17 -10.68
N THR A 187 32.11 -17.41 -10.25
CA THR A 187 32.75 -18.48 -11.06
C THR A 187 31.72 -19.38 -11.71
N ASP A 188 30.49 -19.43 -11.18
CA ASP A 188 29.38 -20.23 -11.69
C ASP A 188 28.03 -19.51 -11.59
N ASN A 189 26.97 -20.16 -12.12
CA ASN A 189 25.60 -19.64 -12.06
C ASN A 189 24.85 -20.07 -10.78
N LEU A 190 25.52 -20.74 -9.84
CA LEU A 190 24.95 -21.12 -8.54
C LEU A 190 25.44 -20.20 -7.41
N GLY A 191 26.20 -19.15 -7.74
CA GLY A 191 26.69 -18.16 -6.78
C GLY A 191 28.03 -18.52 -6.16
N GLY A 192 28.75 -19.51 -6.70
CA GLY A 192 30.14 -19.76 -6.39
C GLY A 192 30.98 -18.54 -6.73
N ASN A 193 31.85 -18.10 -5.82
CA ASN A 193 32.63 -16.88 -6.02
C ASN A 193 34.04 -17.00 -5.45
N GLU A 194 34.92 -16.14 -5.95
CA GLU A 194 36.28 -15.94 -5.47
C GLU A 194 36.43 -14.47 -5.04
N ILE A 195 37.10 -14.28 -3.90
CA ILE A 195 37.42 -12.94 -3.40
C ILE A 195 38.84 -12.62 -3.85
N THR A 196 38.99 -11.53 -4.58
CA THR A 196 40.30 -11.09 -5.15
C THR A 196 40.56 -9.62 -4.83
N ASP A 197 41.72 -9.13 -5.18
CA ASP A 197 41.96 -7.69 -5.18
C ASP A 197 41.22 -7.01 -6.33
N ILE A 198 40.92 -5.72 -6.16
CA ILE A 198 40.20 -4.92 -7.17
C ILE A 198 41.06 -4.85 -8.44
N PRO A 199 40.55 -5.19 -9.63
CA PRO A 199 41.27 -5.06 -10.87
C PRO A 199 41.70 -3.60 -11.15
N GLU A 200 42.90 -3.39 -11.72
CA GLU A 200 43.46 -2.04 -11.96
C GLU A 200 42.48 -1.11 -12.70
N GLU A 201 41.74 -1.65 -13.66
CA GLU A 201 40.80 -0.88 -14.49
C GLU A 201 39.62 -0.27 -13.70
N TYR A 202 39.34 -0.74 -12.46
CA TYR A 202 38.26 -0.26 -11.60
C TYR A 202 38.75 0.49 -10.35
N LEU A 203 40.08 0.59 -10.15
CA LEU A 203 40.64 1.20 -8.93
C LEU A 203 40.27 2.67 -8.77
N ASP A 204 40.31 3.44 -9.84
CA ASP A 204 40.00 4.87 -9.79
C ASP A 204 38.54 5.11 -9.39
N ASP A 205 37.60 4.39 -10.01
CA ASP A 205 36.18 4.47 -9.67
C ASP A 205 35.94 3.97 -8.23
N ALA A 206 36.54 2.84 -7.84
CA ALA A 206 36.40 2.29 -6.51
C ALA A 206 36.90 3.26 -5.43
N ASN A 207 38.04 3.90 -5.65
CA ASN A 207 38.60 4.90 -4.73
C ASN A 207 37.72 6.13 -4.65
N PHE A 208 37.21 6.63 -5.77
CA PHE A 208 36.30 7.79 -5.81
C PHE A 208 35.03 7.57 -5.01
N TYR A 209 34.31 6.45 -5.23
CA TYR A 209 33.08 6.15 -4.49
C TYR A 209 33.35 5.74 -3.04
N ARG A 210 34.50 5.13 -2.74
CA ARG A 210 34.90 4.88 -1.37
C ARG A 210 35.17 6.15 -0.60
N GLU A 211 35.80 7.14 -1.18
CA GLU A 211 36.04 8.43 -0.52
C GLU A 211 34.73 9.12 -0.13
N GLN A 212 33.74 9.13 -1.03
CA GLN A 212 32.38 9.63 -0.72
C GLN A 212 31.73 8.85 0.41
N LEU A 213 31.89 7.52 0.44
CA LEU A 213 31.36 6.68 1.53
C LEU A 213 32.03 7.00 2.86
N LEU A 214 33.37 7.21 2.87
CA LEU A 214 34.12 7.54 4.08
C LEU A 214 33.77 8.93 4.62
N GLU A 215 33.63 9.92 3.75
CA GLU A 215 33.18 11.27 4.09
C GLU A 215 31.81 11.23 4.77
N LEU A 216 30.86 10.54 4.19
CA LEU A 216 29.53 10.34 4.74
C LEU A 216 29.55 9.61 6.09
N CYS A 217 30.38 8.58 6.24
CA CYS A 217 30.52 7.86 7.51
C CYS A 217 31.16 8.74 8.58
N ALA A 218 32.12 9.58 8.22
CA ALA A 218 32.76 10.52 9.11
C ALA A 218 31.78 11.54 9.72
N GLU A 219 30.81 12.01 8.93
CA GLU A 219 29.77 12.96 9.39
C GLU A 219 28.82 12.39 10.47
N GLN A 220 28.81 11.08 10.71
CA GLN A 220 27.85 10.45 11.63
C GLN A 220 28.27 10.52 13.09
N GLU A 221 29.56 10.68 13.39
CA GLU A 221 30.12 10.67 14.74
C GLU A 221 31.34 11.60 14.83
N ASP A 222 31.41 12.47 15.84
CA ASP A 222 32.50 13.44 16.02
C ASP A 222 33.87 12.76 16.04
N GLU A 223 33.98 11.57 16.65
CA GLU A 223 35.21 10.78 16.68
C GLU A 223 35.70 10.36 15.27
N LEU A 224 34.73 9.96 14.41
CA LEU A 224 35.05 9.57 13.03
C LEU A 224 35.39 10.80 12.19
N THR A 225 34.75 11.94 12.45
CA THR A 225 35.08 13.22 11.82
C THR A 225 36.52 13.62 12.13
N GLU A 226 36.96 13.54 13.39
CA GLU A 226 38.33 13.85 13.79
C GLU A 226 39.34 12.91 13.10
N LYS A 227 39.09 11.61 13.10
CA LYS A 227 39.95 10.62 12.41
C LYS A 227 40.08 10.95 10.92
N TYR A 228 38.96 11.17 10.25
CA TYR A 228 38.96 11.47 8.81
C TYR A 228 39.72 12.75 8.49
N LEU A 229 39.53 13.83 9.24
CA LEU A 229 40.21 15.10 9.05
C LEU A 229 41.74 15.00 9.36
N ASN A 230 42.11 14.13 10.27
CA ASN A 230 43.53 13.86 10.57
C ASN A 230 44.22 12.94 9.54
N GLY A 231 43.47 12.42 8.55
CA GLY A 231 43.96 11.47 7.56
C GLY A 231 44.21 10.05 8.09
N GLU A 232 43.55 9.71 9.21
CA GLU A 232 43.57 8.35 9.76
C GLU A 232 42.55 7.47 9.03
N GLU A 233 42.89 6.22 8.77
CA GLU A 233 41.98 5.26 8.13
C GLU A 233 40.86 4.85 9.09
N LEU A 234 39.62 4.88 8.59
CA LEU A 234 38.47 4.30 9.28
C LEU A 234 38.50 2.76 9.11
N THR A 235 38.31 2.05 10.20
CA THR A 235 38.23 0.58 10.15
C THR A 235 36.89 0.13 9.54
N VAL A 236 36.84 -1.10 9.03
CA VAL A 236 35.64 -1.71 8.44
C VAL A 236 34.49 -1.71 9.44
N GLU A 237 34.75 -1.98 10.71
CA GLU A 237 33.76 -1.97 11.79
C GLU A 237 33.21 -0.56 12.04
N GLU A 238 34.03 0.46 12.02
CA GLU A 238 33.62 1.87 12.14
C GLU A 238 32.74 2.30 10.97
N ILE A 239 33.15 1.95 9.74
CA ILE A 239 32.35 2.23 8.53
C ILE A 239 30.99 1.55 8.62
N LYS A 240 30.95 0.25 8.97
CA LYS A 240 29.69 -0.49 9.10
C LYS A 240 28.80 0.08 10.18
N ARG A 241 29.35 0.48 11.32
CA ARG A 241 28.61 1.10 12.43
C ARG A 241 28.01 2.45 12.02
N ALA A 242 28.81 3.32 11.40
CA ALA A 242 28.37 4.65 10.96
C ALA A 242 27.30 4.54 9.86
N LEU A 243 27.52 3.69 8.87
CA LEU A 243 26.57 3.47 7.78
C LEU A 243 25.24 2.88 8.30
N ARG A 244 25.30 1.92 9.25
CA ARG A 244 24.09 1.41 9.92
C ARG A 244 23.32 2.51 10.61
N LYS A 245 24.01 3.36 11.39
CA LYS A 245 23.39 4.49 12.11
C LYS A 245 22.70 5.45 11.15
N ALA A 246 23.39 5.82 10.05
CA ALA A 246 22.84 6.70 9.02
C ALA A 246 21.65 6.08 8.28
N THR A 247 21.70 4.77 7.99
CA THR A 247 20.59 4.04 7.35
C THR A 247 19.36 3.97 8.23
N ILE A 248 19.52 3.64 9.52
CA ILE A 248 18.41 3.59 10.49
C ILE A 248 17.79 4.97 10.69
N ALA A 249 18.61 6.03 10.70
CA ALA A 249 18.14 7.41 10.75
C ALA A 249 17.52 7.92 9.44
N MET A 250 17.51 7.10 8.38
CA MET A 250 17.01 7.44 7.04
C MET A 250 17.77 8.60 6.36
N ASN A 251 18.96 8.91 6.82
CA ASN A 251 19.82 9.94 6.23
C ASN A 251 20.52 9.45 4.96
N VAL A 252 20.68 8.13 4.83
CA VAL A 252 21.44 7.49 3.75
C VAL A 252 20.73 6.22 3.30
N VAL A 253 20.85 5.93 2.01
CA VAL A 253 20.40 4.68 1.41
C VAL A 253 21.60 3.96 0.80
N PRO A 254 22.11 2.90 1.44
CA PRO A 254 23.15 2.06 0.83
C PRO A 254 22.66 1.38 -0.44
N VAL A 255 23.43 1.48 -1.52
CA VAL A 255 23.08 0.89 -2.82
C VAL A 255 24.00 -0.25 -3.18
N LEU A 256 23.42 -1.39 -3.51
CA LEU A 256 24.09 -2.58 -4.00
C LEU A 256 23.71 -2.86 -5.46
N CYS A 257 24.53 -3.65 -6.14
CA CYS A 257 24.24 -4.11 -7.49
C CYS A 257 24.33 -5.64 -7.59
N GLY A 258 23.61 -6.19 -8.57
CA GLY A 258 23.68 -7.61 -8.85
C GLY A 258 22.72 -8.09 -9.95
N SER A 259 22.65 -9.40 -10.10
CA SER A 259 21.68 -10.08 -10.94
C SER A 259 21.11 -11.28 -10.19
N SER A 260 19.88 -11.14 -9.73
CA SER A 260 19.19 -12.21 -9.01
C SER A 260 18.99 -13.43 -9.90
N TYR A 261 18.69 -13.23 -11.18
CA TYR A 261 18.54 -14.31 -12.15
C TYR A 261 19.83 -15.13 -12.33
N ARG A 262 21.01 -14.47 -12.30
CA ARG A 262 22.33 -15.09 -12.42
C ARG A 262 22.96 -15.47 -11.08
N ASN A 263 22.23 -15.34 -9.98
CA ASN A 263 22.72 -15.62 -8.61
C ASN A 263 23.97 -14.80 -8.21
N LYS A 264 24.11 -13.58 -8.73
CA LYS A 264 25.24 -12.68 -8.47
C LYS A 264 24.83 -11.51 -7.58
N GLY A 265 25.55 -11.25 -6.51
CA GLY A 265 25.30 -10.14 -5.58
C GLY A 265 24.36 -10.48 -4.41
N ILE A 266 23.71 -11.64 -4.38
CA ILE A 266 22.70 -11.99 -3.36
C ILE A 266 23.33 -12.21 -1.98
N GLN A 267 24.47 -12.89 -1.88
CA GLN A 267 25.14 -13.09 -0.59
C GLN A 267 25.54 -11.76 0.04
N ARG A 268 26.03 -10.82 -0.76
CA ARG A 268 26.37 -9.47 -0.28
C ARG A 268 25.12 -8.67 0.10
N LEU A 269 24.01 -8.86 -0.60
CA LEU A 269 22.70 -8.30 -0.21
C LEU A 269 22.25 -8.85 1.15
N LEU A 270 22.37 -10.16 1.39
CA LEU A 270 22.08 -10.79 2.67
C LEU A 270 22.94 -10.24 3.80
N ASP A 271 24.25 -10.04 3.53
CA ASP A 271 25.15 -9.39 4.49
C ASP A 271 24.70 -7.96 4.80
N ALA A 272 24.37 -7.17 3.78
CA ALA A 272 23.91 -5.80 3.95
C ALA A 272 22.57 -5.70 4.73
N ILE A 273 21.65 -6.64 4.53
CA ILE A 273 20.40 -6.73 5.32
C ILE A 273 20.71 -6.87 6.81
N VAL A 274 21.63 -7.77 7.16
CA VAL A 274 22.02 -8.01 8.55
C VAL A 274 22.83 -6.84 9.11
N GLU A 275 23.76 -6.28 8.31
CA GLU A 275 24.69 -5.22 8.74
C GLU A 275 23.99 -3.87 8.90
N PHE A 276 23.08 -3.47 7.99
CA PHE A 276 22.60 -2.10 7.91
C PHE A 276 21.13 -1.91 8.26
N LEU A 277 20.27 -2.91 8.06
CA LEU A 277 18.85 -2.76 8.41
C LEU A 277 18.61 -2.93 9.91
N PRO A 278 17.63 -2.21 10.48
CA PRO A 278 17.34 -2.27 11.90
C PRO A 278 16.80 -3.62 12.35
N SER A 279 17.01 -3.90 13.63
CA SER A 279 16.29 -4.92 14.39
C SER A 279 15.09 -4.29 15.11
N PRO A 280 14.17 -5.09 15.68
CA PRO A 280 13.03 -4.55 16.43
C PRO A 280 13.42 -3.69 17.65
N VAL A 281 14.66 -3.76 18.13
CA VAL A 281 15.13 -2.92 19.25
C VAL A 281 15.76 -1.60 18.78
N ASP A 282 16.08 -1.47 17.50
CA ASP A 282 16.65 -0.25 16.92
C ASP A 282 15.57 0.75 16.47
N VAL A 283 14.34 0.26 16.27
CA VAL A 283 13.21 1.10 15.86
C VAL A 283 12.53 1.74 17.08
N PRO A 284 11.88 2.92 16.93
CA PRO A 284 11.17 3.54 18.02
C PRO A 284 10.11 2.62 18.63
N ALA A 285 9.86 2.79 19.94
CA ALA A 285 8.78 2.07 20.61
C ALA A 285 7.44 2.36 19.95
N ILE A 286 6.61 1.34 19.77
CA ILE A 286 5.29 1.51 19.14
C ILE A 286 4.39 2.38 20.00
N VAL A 287 3.74 3.34 19.40
CA VAL A 287 2.77 4.23 20.03
C VAL A 287 1.36 3.71 19.82
N GLY A 288 0.53 3.84 20.82
CA GLY A 288 -0.88 3.52 20.74
C GLY A 288 -1.67 4.35 21.75
N VAL A 289 -2.99 4.16 21.75
CA VAL A 289 -3.91 4.86 22.66
C VAL A 289 -4.46 3.86 23.65
N ASN A 290 -4.34 4.17 24.94
CA ASN A 290 -4.87 3.32 26.00
C ASN A 290 -6.39 3.51 26.18
N LYS A 291 -6.99 2.70 27.04
CA LYS A 291 -8.44 2.75 27.34
C LYS A 291 -8.96 4.13 27.79
N LYS A 292 -8.07 5.01 28.29
CA LYS A 292 -8.43 6.36 28.73
C LYS A 292 -8.35 7.40 27.62
N GLY A 293 -7.89 7.02 26.42
CA GLY A 293 -7.63 7.94 25.33
C GLY A 293 -6.28 8.67 25.42
N GLU A 294 -5.36 8.19 26.27
CA GLU A 294 -4.02 8.75 26.43
C GLU A 294 -3.02 7.97 25.56
N GLU A 295 -2.03 8.66 25.02
CA GLU A 295 -0.94 8.00 24.30
C GLU A 295 -0.10 7.14 25.26
N GLU A 296 0.20 5.95 24.82
CA GLU A 296 1.01 4.98 25.55
C GLU A 296 1.99 4.29 24.59
N THR A 297 3.23 4.12 25.03
CA THR A 297 4.26 3.46 24.23
C THR A 297 4.53 2.05 24.75
N ARG A 298 4.87 1.13 23.83
CA ARG A 298 5.33 -0.22 24.14
C ARG A 298 6.72 -0.43 23.54
N LYS A 299 7.69 -0.79 24.38
CA LYS A 299 9.03 -1.19 23.92
C LYS A 299 9.01 -2.59 23.35
N SER A 300 9.85 -2.83 22.37
CA SER A 300 10.05 -4.19 21.83
C SER A 300 10.82 -5.04 22.85
N SER A 301 10.09 -5.66 23.78
CA SER A 301 10.64 -6.49 24.83
C SER A 301 9.67 -7.61 25.20
N ASP A 302 10.21 -8.79 25.51
CA ASP A 302 9.45 -9.96 25.98
C ASP A 302 8.83 -9.78 27.37
N GLU A 303 9.31 -8.81 28.15
CA GLU A 303 8.89 -8.50 29.52
C GLU A 303 7.70 -7.53 29.58
N GLU A 304 7.47 -6.80 28.49
CA GLU A 304 6.34 -5.88 28.36
C GLU A 304 5.01 -6.63 28.25
N PRO A 305 3.87 -5.98 28.56
CA PRO A 305 2.57 -6.55 28.28
C PRO A 305 2.40 -6.85 26.79
N PHE A 306 1.79 -7.98 26.47
CA PHE A 306 1.56 -8.37 25.07
C PHE A 306 0.75 -7.33 24.33
N ALA A 307 1.25 -6.92 23.17
CA ALA A 307 0.55 -6.11 22.19
C ALA A 307 1.04 -6.43 20.76
N GLY A 308 0.12 -6.49 19.83
CA GLY A 308 0.47 -6.69 18.45
C GLY A 308 -0.70 -6.40 17.51
N LEU A 309 -0.41 -6.41 16.21
CA LEU A 309 -1.28 -5.97 15.13
C LEU A 309 -1.58 -7.12 14.15
N ALA A 310 -2.86 -7.37 13.91
CA ALA A 310 -3.31 -8.23 12.83
C ALA A 310 -3.22 -7.45 11.50
N PHE A 311 -2.25 -7.76 10.66
CA PHE A 311 -2.02 -7.00 9.44
C PHE A 311 -2.60 -7.64 8.18
N LYS A 312 -2.93 -8.94 8.25
CA LYS A 312 -3.50 -9.67 7.12
C LYS A 312 -4.37 -10.83 7.60
N ILE A 313 -5.51 -11.01 6.97
CA ILE A 313 -6.39 -12.17 7.16
C ILE A 313 -6.36 -12.99 5.87
N VAL A 314 -6.30 -14.31 6.02
CA VAL A 314 -6.40 -15.26 4.90
C VAL A 314 -7.38 -16.37 5.29
N THR A 315 -8.26 -16.73 4.38
CA THR A 315 -9.18 -17.84 4.57
C THR A 315 -8.57 -19.10 3.95
N ASP A 316 -8.20 -20.03 4.81
CA ASP A 316 -7.61 -21.30 4.39
C ASP A 316 -8.67 -22.41 4.38
N PRO A 317 -8.73 -23.26 3.33
CA PRO A 317 -9.74 -24.30 3.21
C PRO A 317 -9.67 -25.38 4.31
N PHE A 318 -8.48 -25.59 4.93
CA PHE A 318 -8.23 -26.66 5.89
C PHE A 318 -8.26 -26.21 7.34
N VAL A 319 -7.73 -25.03 7.63
CA VAL A 319 -7.62 -24.51 9.01
C VAL A 319 -8.56 -23.35 9.30
N GLY A 320 -9.28 -22.88 8.30
CA GLY A 320 -10.19 -21.74 8.41
C GLY A 320 -9.45 -20.41 8.39
N LYS A 321 -9.86 -19.48 9.27
CA LYS A 321 -9.31 -18.12 9.32
C LYS A 321 -7.90 -18.12 9.92
N LEU A 322 -6.94 -17.61 9.15
CA LEU A 322 -5.56 -17.33 9.54
C LEU A 322 -5.39 -15.82 9.70
N ALA A 323 -5.04 -15.35 10.89
CA ALA A 323 -4.67 -13.97 11.13
C ALA A 323 -3.15 -13.84 11.19
N PHE A 324 -2.55 -13.20 10.19
CA PHE A 324 -1.13 -12.84 10.21
C PHE A 324 -0.92 -11.68 11.15
N PHE A 325 0.09 -11.80 11.98
CA PHE A 325 0.22 -10.98 13.16
C PHE A 325 1.66 -10.56 13.41
N ARG A 326 1.88 -9.27 13.69
CA ARG A 326 3.14 -8.73 14.17
C ARG A 326 3.06 -8.52 15.68
N VAL A 327 3.97 -9.13 16.42
CA VAL A 327 4.13 -8.89 17.87
C VAL A 327 5.06 -7.71 18.07
N TYR A 328 4.58 -6.67 18.73
CA TYR A 328 5.39 -5.51 19.08
C TYR A 328 5.98 -5.61 20.49
N SER A 329 5.23 -6.17 21.42
CA SER A 329 5.68 -6.34 22.83
C SER A 329 5.13 -7.60 23.45
N GLY A 330 5.82 -8.12 24.45
CA GLY A 330 5.40 -9.25 25.26
C GLY A 330 5.45 -10.59 24.55
N LYS A 331 4.77 -11.56 25.14
CA LYS A 331 4.69 -12.94 24.69
C LYS A 331 3.25 -13.42 24.63
N LEU A 332 2.99 -14.36 23.73
CA LEU A 332 1.70 -15.00 23.57
C LEU A 332 1.89 -16.51 23.40
N THR A 333 1.15 -17.31 24.18
CA THR A 333 1.19 -18.76 24.13
C THR A 333 -0.03 -19.34 23.44
N SER A 334 0.15 -20.48 22.77
CA SER A 334 -0.93 -21.24 22.17
C SER A 334 -1.96 -21.65 23.23
N GLY A 335 -3.24 -21.58 22.90
CA GLY A 335 -4.35 -21.92 23.82
C GLY A 335 -4.73 -20.83 24.84
N SER A 336 -3.99 -19.73 24.91
CA SER A 336 -4.27 -18.60 25.80
C SER A 336 -5.41 -17.71 25.29
N TYR A 337 -5.67 -16.63 26.00
CA TYR A 337 -6.67 -15.63 25.61
C TYR A 337 -5.99 -14.30 25.34
N VAL A 338 -6.53 -13.57 24.37
CA VAL A 338 -6.16 -12.20 24.05
C VAL A 338 -7.39 -11.31 24.05
N TYR A 339 -7.16 -10.02 24.21
CA TYR A 339 -8.20 -9.00 24.11
C TYR A 339 -8.03 -8.23 22.80
N ASN A 340 -9.05 -8.27 21.93
CA ASN A 340 -9.14 -7.43 20.75
C ASN A 340 -9.60 -6.04 21.21
N SER A 341 -8.68 -5.11 21.37
CA SER A 341 -8.97 -3.76 21.88
C SER A 341 -9.73 -2.89 20.87
N THR A 342 -9.58 -3.16 19.58
CA THR A 342 -10.31 -2.45 18.52
C THR A 342 -11.81 -2.75 18.58
N LYS A 343 -12.17 -4.02 18.84
CA LYS A 343 -13.56 -4.49 18.87
C LYS A 343 -14.13 -4.67 20.28
N GLY A 344 -13.31 -4.50 21.33
CA GLY A 344 -13.73 -4.67 22.71
C GLY A 344 -14.10 -6.11 23.08
N LYS A 345 -13.49 -7.12 22.46
CA LYS A 345 -13.83 -8.53 22.63
C LYS A 345 -12.64 -9.37 23.08
N ARG A 346 -12.93 -10.38 23.89
CA ARG A 346 -11.95 -11.39 24.29
C ARG A 346 -12.02 -12.58 23.34
N GLU A 347 -10.87 -12.98 22.81
CA GLU A 347 -10.76 -14.11 21.88
C GLU A 347 -9.79 -15.18 22.39
N ARG A 348 -10.03 -16.43 22.01
CA ARG A 348 -9.14 -17.54 22.34
C ARG A 348 -8.15 -17.75 21.19
N VAL A 349 -6.87 -17.76 21.51
CA VAL A 349 -5.79 -18.18 20.61
C VAL A 349 -5.85 -19.69 20.46
N GLY A 350 -6.05 -20.18 19.25
CA GLY A 350 -5.99 -21.59 18.95
C GLY A 350 -4.54 -22.06 18.82
N ARG A 351 -4.05 -22.14 17.59
CA ARG A 351 -2.66 -22.50 17.28
C ARG A 351 -1.88 -21.28 16.81
N LEU A 352 -0.59 -21.30 17.08
CA LEU A 352 0.38 -20.32 16.60
C LEU A 352 1.23 -20.98 15.52
N LEU A 353 1.35 -20.34 14.38
CA LEU A 353 2.04 -20.88 13.22
C LEU A 353 3.14 -19.94 12.76
N LEU A 354 4.33 -20.47 12.57
CA LEU A 354 5.35 -19.82 11.78
C LEU A 354 5.13 -20.15 10.30
N MET A 355 5.12 -19.14 9.46
CA MET A 355 4.81 -19.31 8.05
C MET A 355 6.10 -19.33 7.22
N HIS A 356 6.16 -20.27 6.27
CA HIS A 356 7.18 -20.36 5.24
C HIS A 356 6.46 -20.46 3.88
N ALA A 357 5.99 -19.30 3.39
CA ALA A 357 5.06 -19.21 2.27
C ALA A 357 3.79 -20.07 2.55
N ASN A 358 3.61 -21.21 1.88
CA ASN A 358 2.49 -22.13 2.10
C ASN A 358 2.75 -23.25 3.14
N HIS A 359 3.98 -23.40 3.62
CA HIS A 359 4.31 -24.34 4.68
C HIS A 359 4.08 -23.73 6.07
N ARG A 360 3.62 -24.53 7.00
CA ARG A 360 3.23 -24.13 8.36
C ARG A 360 3.98 -24.94 9.38
N GLU A 361 4.60 -24.27 10.33
CA GLU A 361 5.25 -24.86 11.48
C GLU A 361 4.50 -24.42 12.74
N GLU A 362 3.98 -25.37 13.53
CA GLU A 362 3.29 -25.05 14.76
C GLU A 362 4.29 -24.74 15.86
N ILE A 363 4.12 -23.60 16.51
CA ILE A 363 4.98 -23.12 17.59
C ILE A 363 4.18 -22.90 18.87
N PRO A 364 4.75 -23.19 20.05
CA PRO A 364 4.04 -23.07 21.32
C PRO A 364 3.88 -21.64 21.80
N GLU A 365 4.79 -20.75 21.42
CA GLU A 365 4.89 -19.39 21.92
C GLU A 365 5.45 -18.46 20.85
N ILE A 366 4.98 -17.23 20.82
CA ILE A 366 5.53 -16.10 20.03
C ILE A 366 5.96 -14.99 20.98
N CYS A 367 6.99 -14.27 20.56
CA CYS A 367 7.66 -13.24 21.36
C CYS A 367 7.66 -11.89 20.64
N ALA A 368 8.01 -10.82 21.35
CA ALA A 368 8.20 -9.49 20.77
C ALA A 368 9.08 -9.56 19.49
N GLY A 369 8.75 -8.81 18.45
CA GLY A 369 9.49 -8.82 17.19
C GLY A 369 9.13 -9.95 16.21
N ASP A 370 8.33 -10.94 16.62
CA ASP A 370 7.95 -12.05 15.74
C ASP A 370 6.83 -11.66 14.77
N ILE A 371 6.87 -12.30 13.59
CA ILE A 371 5.78 -12.32 12.62
C ILE A 371 5.27 -13.76 12.52
N CYS A 372 3.99 -13.97 12.74
CA CYS A 372 3.38 -15.29 12.79
C CYS A 372 1.94 -15.28 12.26
N ALA A 373 1.32 -16.45 12.17
CA ALA A 373 -0.10 -16.57 11.91
C ALA A 373 -0.80 -17.22 13.12
N ILE A 374 -1.97 -16.67 13.48
CA ILE A 374 -2.81 -17.16 14.57
C ILE A 374 -4.06 -17.81 13.99
N VAL A 375 -4.34 -19.04 14.41
CA VAL A 375 -5.56 -19.79 14.07
C VAL A 375 -6.55 -19.72 15.24
N GLY A 376 -7.84 -19.61 14.93
CA GLY A 376 -8.92 -19.71 15.91
C GLY A 376 -9.51 -18.38 16.36
N LEU A 377 -8.97 -17.26 15.88
CA LEU A 377 -9.57 -15.95 16.08
C LEU A 377 -10.81 -15.82 15.20
N LYS A 378 -11.95 -15.45 15.80
CA LYS A 378 -13.25 -15.40 15.10
C LYS A 378 -13.60 -14.01 14.62
N ASP A 379 -13.43 -13.05 15.51
CA ASP A 379 -13.87 -11.65 15.30
C ASP A 379 -12.75 -10.75 14.76
N THR A 380 -11.48 -11.14 14.92
CA THR A 380 -10.32 -10.34 14.49
C THR A 380 -10.32 -10.11 12.98
N ALA A 381 -10.14 -8.88 12.57
CA ALA A 381 -9.99 -8.43 11.17
C ALA A 381 -8.63 -7.78 10.93
N THR A 382 -8.32 -7.48 9.68
CA THR A 382 -7.11 -6.72 9.31
C THR A 382 -7.16 -5.33 9.95
N GLY A 383 -6.07 -4.93 10.60
CA GLY A 383 -5.96 -3.66 11.33
C GLY A 383 -6.33 -3.75 12.82
N ASP A 384 -6.87 -4.88 13.29
CA ASP A 384 -7.21 -5.03 14.71
C ASP A 384 -5.97 -5.19 15.59
N THR A 385 -6.00 -4.54 16.75
CA THR A 385 -4.99 -4.70 17.80
C THR A 385 -5.42 -5.77 18.79
N LEU A 386 -4.54 -6.74 19.01
CA LEU A 386 -4.67 -7.72 20.09
C LEU A 386 -3.67 -7.40 21.20
N CYS A 387 -4.14 -7.41 22.45
CA CYS A 387 -3.31 -7.06 23.59
C CYS A 387 -3.67 -7.88 24.83
N ASN A 388 -2.90 -7.64 25.90
CA ASN A 388 -3.24 -8.15 27.23
C ASN A 388 -4.48 -7.40 27.75
N GLU A 389 -5.47 -8.13 28.27
CA GLU A 389 -6.72 -7.56 28.79
C GLU A 389 -6.51 -6.57 29.93
N GLY A 390 -5.47 -6.79 30.77
CA GLY A 390 -5.09 -5.91 31.88
C GLY A 390 -4.29 -4.67 31.50
N ALA A 391 -3.77 -4.61 30.25
CA ALA A 391 -2.96 -3.52 29.72
C ALA A 391 -3.40 -3.19 28.29
N GLN A 392 -4.64 -2.69 28.18
CA GLN A 392 -5.28 -2.43 26.89
C GLN A 392 -4.66 -1.24 26.19
N ILE A 393 -4.32 -1.46 24.92
CA ILE A 393 -3.81 -0.45 24.00
C ILE A 393 -4.43 -0.67 22.62
N ILE A 394 -4.72 0.38 21.90
CA ILE A 394 -5.06 0.36 20.47
C ILE A 394 -3.88 0.97 19.75
N LEU A 395 -3.21 0.19 18.93
CA LEU A 395 -2.16 0.66 18.05
C LEU A 395 -2.81 1.48 16.93
N GLU A 396 -2.03 2.35 16.28
CA GLU A 396 -2.51 3.19 15.18
C GLU A 396 -3.27 2.36 14.14
N GLN A 397 -4.46 2.81 13.79
CA GLN A 397 -5.32 2.14 12.81
C GLN A 397 -4.81 2.38 11.41
N MET A 398 -4.92 1.34 10.56
CA MET A 398 -4.65 1.47 9.14
C MET A 398 -5.84 2.16 8.45
N GLU A 399 -5.56 3.22 7.72
CA GLU A 399 -6.54 3.85 6.83
C GLU A 399 -6.52 3.14 5.49
N PHE A 400 -7.68 2.74 5.00
CA PHE A 400 -7.82 2.10 3.70
C PHE A 400 -8.49 3.05 2.72
N PRO A 401 -7.93 3.22 1.50
CA PRO A 401 -8.53 4.07 0.48
C PRO A 401 -9.87 3.52 0.02
N GLU A 402 -10.78 4.41 -0.34
CA GLU A 402 -12.07 4.02 -0.92
C GLU A 402 -11.89 3.40 -2.32
N PRO A 403 -12.64 2.33 -2.64
CA PRO A 403 -12.58 1.70 -3.96
C PRO A 403 -12.97 2.67 -5.09
N VAL A 404 -12.25 2.60 -6.20
CA VAL A 404 -12.43 3.51 -7.35
C VAL A 404 -13.32 2.89 -8.44
N ILE A 405 -13.24 1.57 -8.64
CA ILE A 405 -13.97 0.85 -9.68
C ILE A 405 -15.08 0.02 -9.06
N ARG A 406 -16.22 -0.02 -9.73
CA ARG A 406 -17.39 -0.80 -9.33
C ARG A 406 -17.87 -1.66 -10.49
N VAL A 407 -18.27 -2.90 -10.19
CA VAL A 407 -18.76 -3.89 -11.16
C VAL A 407 -19.99 -4.56 -10.57
N ALA A 408 -21.01 -4.74 -11.37
CA ALA A 408 -22.15 -5.55 -10.99
C ALA A 408 -21.81 -7.04 -11.15
N ILE A 409 -22.15 -7.86 -10.17
CA ILE A 409 -21.94 -9.30 -10.21
C ILE A 409 -23.25 -10.02 -9.88
N GLU A 410 -23.62 -10.98 -10.72
CA GLU A 410 -24.85 -11.73 -10.56
C GLU A 410 -24.55 -13.23 -10.63
N PRO A 411 -25.07 -14.04 -9.70
CA PRO A 411 -24.91 -15.48 -9.78
C PRO A 411 -25.76 -16.04 -10.90
N LYS A 412 -25.24 -17.04 -11.63
CA LYS A 412 -26.00 -17.71 -12.72
C LYS A 412 -27.25 -18.45 -12.23
N THR A 413 -27.33 -18.78 -10.95
CA THR A 413 -28.47 -19.51 -10.36
C THR A 413 -28.91 -18.89 -9.04
N LYS A 414 -30.22 -18.96 -8.74
CA LYS A 414 -30.75 -18.49 -7.44
C LYS A 414 -30.09 -19.17 -6.23
N ALA A 415 -29.79 -20.47 -6.33
CA ALA A 415 -29.08 -21.20 -5.27
C ALA A 415 -27.62 -20.72 -5.08
N GLY A 416 -27.06 -20.07 -6.08
CA GLY A 416 -25.73 -19.45 -6.00
C GLY A 416 -25.68 -18.16 -5.21
N GLN A 417 -26.80 -17.49 -4.96
CA GLN A 417 -26.84 -16.17 -4.31
C GLN A 417 -26.27 -16.21 -2.89
N ASP A 418 -26.76 -17.13 -2.05
CA ASP A 418 -26.29 -17.26 -0.67
C ASP A 418 -24.80 -17.63 -0.62
N LYS A 419 -24.39 -18.55 -1.50
CA LYS A 419 -22.98 -18.96 -1.61
C LYS A 419 -22.10 -17.80 -2.06
N MET A 420 -22.56 -16.99 -3.02
CA MET A 420 -21.86 -15.81 -3.49
C MET A 420 -21.68 -14.80 -2.37
N THR A 421 -22.75 -14.47 -1.65
CA THR A 421 -22.72 -13.52 -0.53
C THR A 421 -21.74 -13.98 0.56
N LEU A 422 -21.77 -15.25 0.96
CA LEU A 422 -20.84 -15.80 1.95
C LEU A 422 -19.37 -15.77 1.44
N SER A 423 -19.16 -15.99 0.15
CA SER A 423 -17.82 -15.95 -0.44
C SER A 423 -17.30 -14.51 -0.52
N LEU A 424 -18.15 -13.55 -0.91
CA LEU A 424 -17.82 -12.13 -0.93
C LEU A 424 -17.50 -11.60 0.47
N LEU A 425 -18.23 -12.03 1.50
CA LEU A 425 -17.94 -11.70 2.90
C LEU A 425 -16.53 -12.15 3.29
N LYS A 426 -16.14 -13.37 2.96
CA LYS A 426 -14.80 -13.88 3.24
C LYS A 426 -13.71 -13.08 2.51
N LEU A 427 -13.93 -12.76 1.24
CA LEU A 427 -13.00 -11.94 0.46
C LEU A 427 -12.86 -10.52 1.03
N ALA A 428 -13.97 -9.92 1.50
CA ALA A 428 -13.94 -8.61 2.15
C ALA A 428 -13.28 -8.63 3.54
N GLU A 429 -13.32 -9.77 4.25
CA GLU A 429 -12.54 -9.94 5.48
C GLU A 429 -11.04 -10.03 5.23
N GLU A 430 -10.63 -10.60 4.09
CA GLU A 430 -9.23 -10.69 3.68
C GLU A 430 -8.67 -9.37 3.17
N ASP A 431 -9.47 -8.66 2.38
CA ASP A 431 -9.07 -7.42 1.72
C ASP A 431 -9.99 -6.25 2.09
N PRO A 432 -9.57 -5.35 2.98
CA PRO A 432 -10.35 -4.18 3.37
C PRO A 432 -10.59 -3.16 2.26
N SER A 433 -9.80 -3.19 1.17
CA SER A 433 -10.00 -2.34 0.00
C SER A 433 -11.07 -2.88 -0.95
N PHE A 434 -11.47 -4.13 -0.76
CA PHE A 434 -12.58 -4.74 -1.46
C PHE A 434 -13.88 -4.53 -0.67
N LYS A 435 -14.88 -3.95 -1.31
CA LYS A 435 -16.22 -3.75 -0.72
C LYS A 435 -17.27 -4.39 -1.61
N PHE A 436 -18.35 -4.84 -1.01
CA PHE A 436 -19.55 -5.25 -1.76
C PHE A 436 -20.80 -4.83 -1.01
N TYR A 437 -21.85 -4.56 -1.76
CA TYR A 437 -23.16 -4.19 -1.24
C TYR A 437 -24.23 -4.53 -2.26
N THR A 438 -25.47 -4.63 -1.80
CA THR A 438 -26.61 -4.74 -2.70
C THR A 438 -27.15 -3.33 -2.96
N ASP A 439 -27.26 -2.97 -4.23
CA ASP A 439 -27.90 -1.73 -4.64
C ASP A 439 -29.40 -1.84 -4.36
N ASN A 440 -29.93 -0.92 -3.55
CA ASN A 440 -31.31 -0.97 -3.12
C ASN A 440 -32.32 -0.66 -4.23
N GLU A 441 -31.88 0.03 -5.29
CA GLU A 441 -32.76 0.41 -6.40
C GLU A 441 -32.81 -0.69 -7.46
N THR A 442 -31.65 -1.27 -7.78
CA THR A 442 -31.55 -2.30 -8.83
C THR A 442 -31.61 -3.73 -8.30
N GLY A 443 -31.41 -3.92 -6.99
CA GLY A 443 -31.29 -5.23 -6.37
C GLY A 443 -30.01 -5.99 -6.77
N GLN A 444 -29.11 -5.36 -7.54
CA GLN A 444 -27.85 -5.95 -8.00
C GLN A 444 -26.82 -5.99 -6.87
N THR A 445 -26.02 -7.02 -6.83
CA THR A 445 -24.84 -7.06 -5.99
C THR A 445 -23.73 -6.32 -6.71
N ILE A 446 -23.22 -5.26 -6.09
CA ILE A 446 -22.10 -4.45 -6.58
C ILE A 446 -20.86 -4.85 -5.83
N ILE A 447 -19.78 -5.11 -6.55
CA ILE A 447 -18.43 -5.25 -6.01
C ILE A 447 -17.58 -4.04 -6.39
N ALA A 448 -16.77 -3.58 -5.45
CA ALA A 448 -15.95 -2.39 -5.62
C ALA A 448 -14.50 -2.68 -5.21
N GLY A 449 -13.54 -2.21 -6.00
CA GLY A 449 -12.12 -2.46 -5.82
C GLY A 449 -11.25 -1.32 -6.31
N MET A 450 -9.93 -1.46 -6.11
CA MET A 450 -8.93 -0.42 -6.39
C MET A 450 -8.61 -0.29 -7.88
N GLY A 451 -8.79 -1.36 -8.67
CA GLY A 451 -8.48 -1.37 -10.09
C GLY A 451 -9.15 -2.53 -10.81
N GLU A 452 -9.01 -2.56 -12.14
CA GLU A 452 -9.59 -3.60 -13.00
C GLU A 452 -9.00 -4.98 -12.67
N LEU A 453 -7.67 -5.05 -12.57
CA LEU A 453 -6.97 -6.29 -12.23
C LEU A 453 -7.36 -6.81 -10.85
N HIS A 454 -7.56 -5.92 -9.88
CA HIS A 454 -8.02 -6.30 -8.55
C HIS A 454 -9.39 -7.00 -8.60
N LEU A 455 -10.37 -6.40 -9.29
CA LEU A 455 -11.70 -7.01 -9.44
C LEU A 455 -11.70 -8.30 -10.26
N GLU A 456 -10.89 -8.37 -11.32
CA GLU A 456 -10.71 -9.61 -12.09
C GLU A 456 -10.22 -10.77 -11.20
N ILE A 457 -9.26 -10.50 -10.32
CA ILE A 457 -8.73 -11.52 -9.38
C ILE A 457 -9.80 -11.95 -8.39
N ILE A 458 -10.56 -11.00 -7.83
CA ILE A 458 -11.67 -11.31 -6.92
C ILE A 458 -12.70 -12.24 -7.61
N VAL A 459 -13.06 -11.93 -8.86
CA VAL A 459 -14.01 -12.76 -9.64
C VAL A 459 -13.43 -14.13 -9.96
N ASP A 460 -12.15 -14.18 -10.33
CA ASP A 460 -11.47 -15.47 -10.61
C ASP A 460 -11.38 -16.34 -9.33
N ARG A 461 -11.11 -15.74 -8.18
CA ARG A 461 -11.13 -16.41 -6.88
C ARG A 461 -12.53 -16.95 -6.53
N LEU A 462 -13.60 -16.16 -6.78
CA LEU A 462 -14.98 -16.62 -6.60
C LEU A 462 -15.25 -17.89 -7.40
N LEU A 463 -14.80 -17.92 -8.68
CA LEU A 463 -14.99 -19.06 -9.54
C LEU A 463 -14.15 -20.27 -9.12
N ARG A 464 -12.85 -20.10 -8.93
CA ARG A 464 -11.89 -21.21 -8.73
C ARG A 464 -11.86 -21.71 -7.31
N GLU A 465 -11.81 -20.83 -6.30
CA GLU A 465 -11.70 -21.22 -4.89
C GLU A 465 -13.07 -21.55 -4.29
N PHE A 466 -14.05 -20.67 -4.53
CA PHE A 466 -15.38 -20.82 -3.93
C PHE A 466 -16.38 -21.56 -4.82
N LYS A 467 -16.03 -21.90 -6.06
CA LYS A 467 -16.93 -22.58 -7.02
C LYS A 467 -18.27 -21.85 -7.17
N VAL A 468 -18.24 -20.54 -7.31
CA VAL A 468 -19.38 -19.68 -7.57
C VAL A 468 -19.35 -19.24 -9.01
N GLU A 469 -20.32 -19.69 -9.82
CA GLU A 469 -20.52 -19.20 -11.19
C GLU A 469 -21.29 -17.91 -11.16
N ALA A 470 -20.67 -16.83 -11.60
CA ALA A 470 -21.25 -15.50 -11.66
C ALA A 470 -21.04 -14.86 -13.03
N THR A 471 -21.94 -13.96 -13.40
CA THR A 471 -21.81 -13.08 -14.55
C THR A 471 -21.39 -11.70 -14.03
N VAL A 472 -20.41 -11.12 -14.72
CA VAL A 472 -19.88 -9.80 -14.36
C VAL A 472 -20.37 -8.79 -15.39
N GLY A 473 -20.96 -7.69 -14.90
CA GLY A 473 -21.34 -6.53 -15.72
C GLY A 473 -20.14 -5.67 -16.09
N LYS A 474 -20.37 -4.63 -16.91
CA LYS A 474 -19.33 -3.66 -17.22
C LYS A 474 -18.88 -2.95 -15.93
N PRO A 475 -17.59 -2.63 -15.78
CA PRO A 475 -17.12 -1.82 -14.67
C PRO A 475 -17.88 -0.50 -14.60
N GLN A 476 -18.29 -0.11 -13.40
CA GLN A 476 -18.89 1.19 -13.16
C GLN A 476 -17.86 2.15 -12.57
N VAL A 477 -17.91 3.40 -13.05
CA VAL A 477 -17.05 4.47 -12.55
C VAL A 477 -17.65 5.05 -11.27
N ALA A 478 -16.85 5.23 -10.25
CA ALA A 478 -17.25 5.91 -9.03
C ALA A 478 -17.29 7.42 -9.25
N TYR A 479 -18.36 7.89 -9.86
CA TYR A 479 -18.61 9.32 -9.98
C TYR A 479 -18.85 9.95 -8.60
N ARG A 480 -18.61 11.26 -8.51
CA ARG A 480 -18.94 12.12 -7.37
C ARG A 480 -19.76 13.30 -7.87
N GLU A 481 -20.33 14.03 -6.94
CA GLU A 481 -20.96 15.31 -7.25
C GLU A 481 -20.26 16.42 -6.44
N THR A 482 -20.32 17.64 -6.94
CA THR A 482 -19.98 18.85 -6.21
C THR A 482 -20.81 20.00 -6.77
N PHE A 483 -20.61 21.21 -6.30
CA PHE A 483 -21.30 22.38 -6.82
C PHE A 483 -20.33 23.58 -6.94
N ARG A 484 -20.69 24.56 -7.80
CA ARG A 484 -19.77 25.63 -8.16
C ARG A 484 -19.97 26.91 -7.36
N ASN A 485 -21.18 27.17 -6.88
CA ASN A 485 -21.53 28.44 -6.27
C ASN A 485 -21.88 28.28 -4.81
N SER A 486 -21.49 29.24 -3.98
CA SER A 486 -22.01 29.36 -2.63
C SER A 486 -23.51 29.66 -2.65
N VAL A 487 -24.24 29.12 -1.69
CA VAL A 487 -25.69 29.29 -1.58
C VAL A 487 -26.13 29.29 -0.11
N ASP A 488 -27.06 30.15 0.22
CA ASP A 488 -27.79 30.11 1.48
C ASP A 488 -29.07 29.31 1.30
N ALA A 489 -29.33 28.41 2.22
CA ALA A 489 -30.49 27.55 2.19
C ALA A 489 -31.15 27.45 3.56
N GLU A 490 -32.47 27.28 3.54
CA GLU A 490 -33.28 27.15 4.70
C GLU A 490 -33.97 25.78 4.68
N GLY A 491 -33.81 25.01 5.74
CA GLY A 491 -34.53 23.76 5.94
C GLY A 491 -35.51 23.86 7.09
N MET A 492 -36.78 23.70 6.79
CA MET A 492 -37.84 23.72 7.80
C MET A 492 -38.67 22.44 7.73
N TYR A 493 -38.61 21.63 8.77
CA TYR A 493 -39.45 20.47 8.93
C TYR A 493 -40.50 20.70 10.02
N LYS A 494 -41.78 20.72 9.62
CA LYS A 494 -42.89 20.89 10.52
C LYS A 494 -43.98 19.85 10.22
N ARG A 495 -44.26 19.01 11.20
CA ARG A 495 -45.33 18.01 11.08
C ARG A 495 -46.20 17.97 12.36
N GLN A 496 -47.49 18.07 12.20
CA GLN A 496 -48.46 17.89 13.28
C GLN A 496 -49.36 16.70 12.92
N SER A 497 -49.38 15.68 13.76
CA SER A 497 -50.28 14.53 13.61
C SER A 497 -50.77 14.11 14.98
N GLY A 498 -51.89 14.68 15.41
CA GLY A 498 -52.72 14.21 16.54
C GLY A 498 -51.99 13.86 17.85
N GLY A 499 -51.02 14.69 18.30
CA GLY A 499 -50.21 14.47 19.49
C GLY A 499 -49.04 15.44 19.54
N LYS A 500 -47.86 15.00 20.07
CA LYS A 500 -46.60 15.79 20.07
C LYS A 500 -46.18 16.05 18.63
N GLY A 501 -46.03 17.33 18.25
CA GLY A 501 -45.58 17.76 16.93
C GLY A 501 -44.09 17.43 16.69
N GLN A 502 -43.64 17.69 15.47
CA GLN A 502 -42.22 17.62 15.07
C GLN A 502 -41.83 18.96 14.47
N TYR A 503 -40.80 19.59 15.00
CA TYR A 503 -40.28 20.87 14.53
C TYR A 503 -38.76 20.91 14.47
N GLY A 504 -38.21 21.26 13.33
CA GLY A 504 -36.81 21.52 13.13
C GLY A 504 -36.61 22.57 12.05
N HIS A 505 -35.80 23.58 12.33
CA HIS A 505 -35.53 24.69 11.39
C HIS A 505 -34.08 25.12 11.49
N CYS A 506 -33.38 25.16 10.36
CA CYS A 506 -32.00 25.61 10.27
C CYS A 506 -31.77 26.40 8.98
N LYS A 507 -30.88 27.38 9.07
CA LYS A 507 -30.35 28.12 7.92
C LYS A 507 -28.86 27.83 7.80
N VAL A 508 -28.46 27.43 6.59
CA VAL A 508 -27.12 26.91 6.31
C VAL A 508 -26.56 27.56 5.05
N THR A 509 -25.35 28.03 5.13
CA THR A 509 -24.58 28.42 3.95
C THR A 509 -23.76 27.22 3.48
N PHE A 510 -23.90 26.87 2.21
CA PHE A 510 -23.10 25.84 1.55
C PHE A 510 -22.08 26.50 0.63
N GLU A 511 -20.81 26.18 0.81
CA GLU A 511 -19.70 26.74 0.04
C GLU A 511 -18.89 25.60 -0.57
N PRO A 512 -18.52 25.67 -1.89
CA PRO A 512 -17.60 24.71 -2.48
C PRO A 512 -16.20 24.90 -1.88
N LEU A 513 -15.47 23.80 -1.71
CA LEU A 513 -14.08 23.78 -1.26
C LEU A 513 -13.16 23.29 -2.38
N GLU A 514 -11.87 23.41 -2.15
CA GLU A 514 -10.84 22.87 -3.04
C GLU A 514 -10.95 21.33 -3.11
N PRO A 515 -10.64 20.74 -4.27
CA PRO A 515 -10.69 19.29 -4.45
C PRO A 515 -9.90 18.52 -3.38
N GLY A 516 -10.50 17.49 -2.80
CA GLY A 516 -9.92 16.69 -1.74
C GLY A 516 -10.10 17.21 -0.33
N SER A 517 -10.83 18.32 -0.14
CA SER A 517 -11.12 18.88 1.18
C SER A 517 -12.20 18.11 1.95
N GLY A 518 -13.00 17.31 1.25
CA GLY A 518 -14.09 16.55 1.85
C GLY A 518 -15.23 17.41 2.39
N PHE A 519 -15.93 16.90 3.42
CA PHE A 519 -17.01 17.62 4.07
C PHE A 519 -16.55 18.33 5.34
N VAL A 520 -16.73 19.66 5.39
CA VAL A 520 -16.44 20.50 6.54
C VAL A 520 -17.72 21.10 7.10
N PHE A 521 -17.91 20.98 8.40
CA PHE A 521 -19.08 21.54 9.09
C PHE A 521 -18.65 22.62 10.09
N GLU A 522 -19.32 23.76 10.08
CA GLU A 522 -19.06 24.86 10.99
C GLU A 522 -20.35 25.35 11.64
N ASP A 523 -20.32 25.58 12.96
CA ASP A 523 -21.41 26.20 13.71
C ASP A 523 -21.09 27.67 13.98
N LYS A 524 -21.92 28.56 13.43
CA LYS A 524 -21.90 30.02 13.65
C LYS A 524 -23.21 30.52 14.23
N THR A 525 -24.00 29.68 14.88
CA THR A 525 -25.25 30.11 15.50
C THR A 525 -24.98 31.07 16.65
N VAL A 526 -25.78 32.12 16.76
CA VAL A 526 -25.65 33.16 17.77
C VAL A 526 -26.94 33.26 18.62
N GLY A 527 -26.76 33.53 19.92
CA GLY A 527 -27.88 33.78 20.81
C GLY A 527 -28.75 32.56 21.15
N GLY A 528 -28.30 31.32 20.86
CA GLY A 528 -29.05 30.11 21.14
C GLY A 528 -30.24 29.90 20.19
N SER A 529 -30.17 30.42 18.97
CA SER A 529 -31.22 30.24 17.94
C SER A 529 -31.52 28.75 17.66
N ILE A 530 -30.48 27.90 17.75
CA ILE A 530 -30.58 26.44 17.77
C ILE A 530 -29.91 25.94 19.05
N PRO A 531 -30.55 25.13 19.91
CA PRO A 531 -29.91 24.46 21.04
C PRO A 531 -28.74 23.58 20.58
N LYS A 532 -27.63 23.57 21.32
CA LYS A 532 -26.41 22.84 20.97
C LYS A 532 -26.62 21.35 20.69
N GLU A 533 -27.60 20.73 21.38
CA GLU A 533 -27.97 19.32 21.19
C GLU A 533 -28.52 19.01 19.79
N TYR A 534 -29.01 20.01 19.06
CA TYR A 534 -29.59 19.84 17.72
C TYR A 534 -28.61 20.20 16.59
N ILE A 535 -27.42 20.76 16.88
CA ILE A 535 -26.42 21.11 15.87
C ILE A 535 -25.85 19.86 15.20
N ASP A 536 -25.47 18.83 16.00
CA ASP A 536 -24.97 17.58 15.44
C ASP A 536 -26.04 16.80 14.62
N PRO A 537 -27.31 16.72 15.04
CA PRO A 537 -28.39 16.26 14.18
C PRO A 537 -28.46 16.95 12.81
N VAL A 538 -28.32 18.29 12.75
CA VAL A 538 -28.29 19.01 11.47
C VAL A 538 -27.08 18.56 10.63
N ARG A 539 -25.88 18.48 11.21
CA ARG A 539 -24.69 17.99 10.54
C ARG A 539 -24.91 16.59 9.95
N ARG A 540 -25.43 15.65 10.76
CA ARG A 540 -25.72 14.28 10.31
C ARG A 540 -26.76 14.26 9.18
N GLY A 541 -27.76 15.13 9.23
CA GLY A 541 -28.77 15.25 8.17
C GLY A 541 -28.20 15.74 6.85
N ILE A 542 -27.28 16.69 6.89
CA ILE A 542 -26.54 17.19 5.72
C ILE A 542 -25.64 16.09 5.16
N GLU A 543 -24.85 15.43 6.01
CA GLU A 543 -23.93 14.38 5.61
C GLU A 543 -24.63 13.19 4.94
N GLU A 544 -25.75 12.73 5.50
CA GLU A 544 -26.56 11.66 4.89
C GLU A 544 -27.18 12.09 3.56
N ALA A 545 -27.63 13.34 3.47
CA ALA A 545 -28.15 13.86 2.20
C ALA A 545 -27.08 13.98 1.14
N ALA A 546 -25.86 14.38 1.51
CA ALA A 546 -24.71 14.45 0.61
C ALA A 546 -24.33 13.08 0.05
N LYS A 547 -24.41 12.02 0.85
CA LYS A 547 -24.15 10.64 0.39
C LYS A 547 -25.10 10.16 -0.69
N ASN A 548 -26.32 10.71 -0.73
CA ASN A 548 -27.35 10.34 -1.72
C ASN A 548 -27.31 11.17 -3.01
N GLY A 549 -26.45 12.19 -3.08
CA GLY A 549 -26.31 13.06 -4.24
C GLY A 549 -27.53 13.94 -4.55
N ILE A 550 -27.42 14.74 -5.58
CA ILE A 550 -28.45 15.69 -6.04
C ILE A 550 -28.82 15.51 -7.51
N LEU A 551 -27.81 15.22 -8.37
CA LEU A 551 -28.01 15.11 -9.83
C LEU A 551 -28.29 13.67 -10.29
N ALA A 552 -27.45 12.76 -9.86
CA ALA A 552 -27.45 11.36 -10.30
C ALA A 552 -27.28 10.36 -9.15
N GLY A 553 -27.42 10.82 -7.90
CA GLY A 553 -27.31 9.98 -6.71
C GLY A 553 -25.88 9.60 -6.35
N TYR A 554 -24.88 10.37 -6.76
CA TYR A 554 -23.51 10.21 -6.34
C TYR A 554 -23.20 11.12 -5.16
N GLU A 555 -22.34 10.66 -4.25
CA GLU A 555 -21.95 11.43 -3.08
C GLU A 555 -21.42 12.82 -3.45
N VAL A 556 -21.98 13.86 -2.81
CA VAL A 556 -21.48 15.23 -2.93
C VAL A 556 -20.26 15.42 -2.03
N VAL A 557 -19.16 15.89 -2.61
CA VAL A 557 -17.88 16.06 -1.92
C VAL A 557 -17.35 17.49 -2.02
N ASP A 558 -16.32 17.80 -1.25
CA ASP A 558 -15.56 19.05 -1.29
C ASP A 558 -16.42 20.29 -1.06
N PHE A 559 -17.15 20.28 0.07
CA PHE A 559 -17.97 21.42 0.46
C PHE A 559 -17.96 21.67 1.97
N LYS A 560 -18.24 22.92 2.31
CA LYS A 560 -18.44 23.39 3.67
C LYS A 560 -19.89 23.72 3.90
N ALA A 561 -20.42 23.30 5.03
CA ALA A 561 -21.74 23.70 5.51
C ALA A 561 -21.59 24.52 6.80
N THR A 562 -22.00 25.76 6.77
CA THR A 562 -21.99 26.67 7.92
C THR A 562 -23.42 26.93 8.38
N VAL A 563 -23.79 26.39 9.54
CA VAL A 563 -25.06 26.71 10.18
C VAL A 563 -24.92 28.05 10.89
N TYR A 564 -25.77 29.01 10.53
CA TYR A 564 -25.66 30.38 11.08
C TYR A 564 -26.91 30.85 11.81
N ASP A 565 -28.09 30.27 11.53
CA ASP A 565 -29.37 30.67 12.15
C ASP A 565 -30.36 29.51 12.14
N GLY A 566 -31.46 29.65 12.85
CA GLY A 566 -32.57 28.72 12.89
C GLY A 566 -33.58 29.07 13.95
N SER A 567 -34.48 28.15 14.23
CA SER A 567 -35.41 28.29 15.36
C SER A 567 -35.81 26.93 15.90
N TYR A 568 -36.24 26.88 17.13
CA TYR A 568 -36.72 25.68 17.79
C TYR A 568 -38.07 25.95 18.48
N HIS A 569 -38.73 24.86 18.81
CA HIS A 569 -39.98 24.89 19.60
C HIS A 569 -39.78 24.04 20.85
N GLU A 570 -40.05 24.61 22.03
CA GLU A 570 -39.75 23.97 23.33
C GLU A 570 -40.36 22.56 23.50
N VAL A 571 -41.49 22.28 22.89
CA VAL A 571 -42.23 21.02 23.02
C VAL A 571 -42.04 20.08 21.82
N ASP A 572 -42.01 20.63 20.61
CA ASP A 572 -42.08 19.86 19.35
C ASP A 572 -40.72 19.66 18.69
N SER A 573 -39.66 20.30 19.16
CA SER A 573 -38.31 20.08 18.62
C SER A 573 -37.74 18.71 19.02
N SER A 574 -37.06 18.07 18.08
CA SER A 574 -36.42 16.77 18.28
C SER A 574 -35.21 16.64 17.38
N GLU A 575 -34.26 15.76 17.76
CA GLU A 575 -33.09 15.43 16.95
C GLU A 575 -33.49 14.99 15.53
N ILE A 576 -34.50 14.17 15.39
CA ILE A 576 -35.00 13.68 14.09
C ILE A 576 -35.52 14.83 13.23
N ALA A 577 -36.23 15.79 13.81
CA ALA A 577 -36.78 16.94 13.08
C ALA A 577 -35.64 17.84 12.56
N PHE A 578 -34.58 18.10 13.35
CA PHE A 578 -33.43 18.86 12.94
C PHE A 578 -32.55 18.12 11.93
N LYS A 579 -32.42 16.81 12.05
CA LYS A 579 -31.78 15.96 11.04
C LYS A 579 -32.48 16.07 9.68
N ILE A 580 -33.80 15.99 9.67
CA ILE A 580 -34.62 16.16 8.45
C ILE A 580 -34.48 17.59 7.90
N ALA A 581 -34.51 18.62 8.77
CA ALA A 581 -34.33 20.00 8.36
C ALA A 581 -32.98 20.22 7.70
N GLY A 582 -31.88 19.69 8.26
CA GLY A 582 -30.54 19.72 7.64
C GLY A 582 -30.51 19.05 6.28
N SER A 583 -31.13 17.89 6.14
CA SER A 583 -31.27 17.19 4.85
C SER A 583 -32.06 18.00 3.82
N MET A 584 -33.14 18.68 4.23
CA MET A 584 -33.93 19.55 3.35
C MET A 584 -33.12 20.77 2.90
N ALA A 585 -32.47 21.47 3.84
CA ALA A 585 -31.63 22.61 3.53
C ALA A 585 -30.55 22.24 2.48
N PHE A 586 -29.89 21.10 2.65
CA PHE A 586 -28.89 20.62 1.71
C PHE A 586 -29.47 20.38 0.31
N LYS A 587 -30.55 19.59 0.22
CA LYS A 587 -31.16 19.23 -1.08
C LYS A 587 -31.63 20.46 -1.85
N ASP A 588 -32.29 21.38 -1.17
CA ASP A 588 -32.84 22.59 -1.82
C ASP A 588 -31.74 23.60 -2.14
N GLY A 589 -30.74 23.75 -1.26
CA GLY A 589 -29.62 24.64 -1.47
C GLY A 589 -28.70 24.19 -2.61
N VAL A 590 -28.19 22.99 -2.52
CA VAL A 590 -27.19 22.48 -3.49
C VAL A 590 -27.79 22.35 -4.89
N LYS A 591 -29.08 22.05 -5.02
CA LYS A 591 -29.79 22.05 -6.30
C LYS A 591 -29.68 23.40 -7.04
N ASN A 592 -29.66 24.50 -6.30
CA ASN A 592 -29.54 25.86 -6.83
C ASN A 592 -28.10 26.36 -6.94
N ALA A 593 -27.13 25.65 -6.38
CA ALA A 593 -25.70 25.98 -6.36
C ALA A 593 -24.92 25.57 -7.62
N LYS A 594 -25.61 25.21 -8.70
CA LYS A 594 -25.03 24.65 -9.94
C LYS A 594 -24.25 23.35 -9.66
N PRO A 595 -24.94 22.30 -9.26
CA PRO A 595 -24.28 21.01 -9.05
C PRO A 595 -23.70 20.46 -10.35
N VAL A 596 -22.58 19.73 -10.23
CA VAL A 596 -21.83 19.11 -11.34
C VAL A 596 -21.40 17.71 -10.95
N ILE A 597 -21.22 16.84 -11.96
CA ILE A 597 -20.70 15.48 -11.78
C ILE A 597 -19.17 15.53 -11.93
N LEU A 598 -18.49 14.81 -11.06
CA LEU A 598 -17.06 14.59 -11.07
C LEU A 598 -16.74 13.16 -11.50
N GLU A 599 -15.74 13.01 -12.35
CA GLU A 599 -15.18 11.72 -12.75
C GLU A 599 -13.74 11.54 -12.23
N PRO A 600 -13.33 10.32 -11.86
CA PRO A 600 -11.97 10.05 -11.44
C PRO A 600 -11.02 10.13 -12.65
N ILE A 601 -9.98 10.92 -12.50
CA ILE A 601 -8.90 11.09 -13.46
C ILE A 601 -7.72 10.23 -13.01
N MET A 602 -7.19 9.46 -13.94
CA MET A 602 -6.04 8.60 -13.72
C MET A 602 -4.78 9.25 -14.29
N LYS A 603 -3.73 9.32 -13.49
CA LYS A 603 -2.37 9.59 -13.99
C LYS A 603 -1.88 8.31 -14.66
N VAL A 604 -1.62 8.39 -15.95
CA VAL A 604 -1.19 7.27 -16.78
C VAL A 604 0.21 7.56 -17.32
N GLU A 605 1.09 6.60 -17.16
CA GLU A 605 2.40 6.61 -17.82
C GLU A 605 2.41 5.46 -18.83
N ILE A 606 2.71 5.76 -20.08
CA ILE A 606 2.80 4.81 -21.17
C ILE A 606 4.23 4.75 -21.65
N ILE A 607 4.82 3.56 -21.66
CA ILE A 607 6.18 3.30 -22.15
C ILE A 607 6.09 2.51 -23.45
N THR A 608 6.69 3.02 -24.50
CA THR A 608 6.60 2.43 -25.82
C THR A 608 7.89 2.64 -26.64
N PRO A 609 8.21 1.75 -27.59
CA PRO A 609 9.18 2.06 -28.62
C PRO A 609 8.79 3.28 -29.43
N ASP A 610 9.79 4.00 -29.99
CA ASP A 610 9.59 5.23 -30.76
C ASP A 610 8.64 5.05 -31.95
N ASP A 611 8.65 3.88 -32.58
CA ASP A 611 7.80 3.54 -33.74
C ASP A 611 6.30 3.70 -33.48
N TYR A 612 5.84 3.57 -32.22
CA TYR A 612 4.42 3.62 -31.85
C TYR A 612 4.03 4.93 -31.12
N PHE A 613 5.00 5.81 -30.88
CA PHE A 613 4.80 7.01 -30.07
C PHE A 613 3.70 7.93 -30.63
N GLY A 614 3.73 8.20 -31.94
CA GLY A 614 2.74 9.06 -32.60
C GLY A 614 1.32 8.51 -32.52
N ASP A 615 1.16 7.20 -32.75
CA ASP A 615 -0.15 6.53 -32.68
C ASP A 615 -0.74 6.55 -31.28
N LEU A 616 0.11 6.38 -30.25
CA LEU A 616 -0.31 6.42 -28.86
C LEU A 616 -0.65 7.82 -28.38
N MET A 617 0.05 8.86 -28.86
CA MET A 617 -0.33 10.26 -28.61
C MET A 617 -1.74 10.57 -29.16
N GLY A 618 -2.05 10.06 -30.34
CA GLY A 618 -3.39 10.12 -30.94
C GLY A 618 -4.43 9.36 -30.12
N ASP A 619 -4.09 8.16 -29.65
CA ASP A 619 -4.98 7.34 -28.82
C ASP A 619 -5.29 8.01 -27.47
N VAL A 620 -4.29 8.55 -26.77
CA VAL A 620 -4.47 9.33 -25.53
C VAL A 620 -5.45 10.48 -25.76
N SER A 621 -5.28 11.24 -26.86
CA SER A 621 -6.17 12.36 -27.18
C SER A 621 -7.59 11.90 -27.47
N SER A 622 -7.77 10.73 -28.13
CA SER A 622 -9.09 10.15 -28.41
C SER A 622 -9.83 9.71 -27.13
N ARG A 623 -9.09 9.40 -26.08
CA ARG A 623 -9.59 9.02 -24.73
C ARG A 623 -9.76 10.21 -23.79
N ARG A 624 -9.92 11.39 -24.32
CA ARG A 624 -10.02 12.65 -23.54
C ARG A 624 -8.78 12.88 -22.64
N GLY A 625 -7.67 12.24 -22.98
CA GLY A 625 -6.44 12.35 -22.22
C GLY A 625 -5.78 13.71 -22.41
N ASN A 626 -5.30 14.26 -21.30
CA ASN A 626 -4.46 15.45 -21.27
C ASN A 626 -3.00 15.05 -21.07
N ILE A 627 -2.15 15.28 -22.06
CA ILE A 627 -0.73 14.95 -22.00
C ILE A 627 -0.04 15.98 -21.12
N ILE A 628 0.66 15.50 -20.09
CA ILE A 628 1.40 16.30 -19.12
C ILE A 628 2.84 16.50 -19.59
N GLY A 629 3.44 15.44 -20.10
CA GLY A 629 4.83 15.43 -20.53
C GLY A 629 5.17 14.22 -21.37
N THR A 630 6.31 14.30 -22.02
CA THR A 630 6.92 13.20 -22.75
C THR A 630 8.42 13.14 -22.39
N ASP A 631 8.95 11.96 -22.27
CA ASP A 631 10.33 11.74 -21.90
C ASP A 631 10.95 10.63 -22.75
N ASP A 632 12.28 10.62 -22.82
CA ASP A 632 13.06 9.57 -23.49
C ASP A 632 13.83 8.79 -22.43
N ARG A 633 13.48 7.53 -22.22
CA ARG A 633 14.16 6.64 -21.27
C ARG A 633 14.78 5.46 -21.98
N ASN A 634 16.08 5.42 -22.07
CA ASN A 634 16.84 4.28 -22.59
C ASN A 634 16.37 3.76 -23.97
N GLY A 635 15.99 4.67 -24.88
CA GLY A 635 15.51 4.32 -26.20
C GLY A 635 14.03 3.90 -26.26
N ALA A 636 13.29 4.08 -25.18
CA ALA A 636 11.84 4.01 -25.15
C ALA A 636 11.24 5.39 -24.89
N LYS A 637 10.14 5.70 -25.57
CA LYS A 637 9.36 6.92 -25.34
C LYS A 637 8.42 6.71 -24.16
N VAL A 638 8.30 7.72 -23.33
CA VAL A 638 7.38 7.77 -22.21
C VAL A 638 6.38 8.87 -22.44
N ILE A 639 5.10 8.56 -22.30
CA ILE A 639 3.99 9.53 -22.34
C ILE A 639 3.38 9.60 -20.97
N GLU A 640 3.48 10.75 -20.31
CA GLU A 640 2.75 11.02 -19.07
C GLU A 640 1.48 11.79 -19.39
N CYS A 641 0.33 11.28 -18.96
CA CYS A 641 -0.96 11.88 -19.26
C CYS A 641 -1.98 11.65 -18.15
N ASN A 642 -3.01 12.48 -18.13
CA ASN A 642 -4.19 12.32 -17.30
C ASN A 642 -5.36 11.88 -18.18
N ILE A 643 -5.97 10.73 -17.88
CA ILE A 643 -7.08 10.17 -18.64
C ILE A 643 -8.23 9.84 -17.69
N PRO A 644 -9.50 10.14 -18.04
CA PRO A 644 -10.66 9.70 -17.27
C PRO A 644 -10.72 8.17 -17.17
N LEU A 645 -11.03 7.64 -15.99
CA LEU A 645 -11.10 6.19 -15.76
C LEU A 645 -12.08 5.50 -16.70
N SER A 646 -13.20 6.16 -17.06
CA SER A 646 -14.19 5.63 -17.98
C SER A 646 -13.62 5.27 -19.35
N ASP A 647 -12.56 5.97 -19.80
CA ASP A 647 -11.93 5.80 -21.10
C ASP A 647 -10.70 4.86 -21.04
N MET A 648 -10.35 4.37 -19.85
CA MET A 648 -9.26 3.42 -19.62
C MET A 648 -9.71 1.97 -19.64
N PHE A 649 -11.01 1.69 -19.60
CA PHE A 649 -11.49 0.31 -19.64
C PHE A 649 -11.11 -0.39 -20.96
N GLY A 650 -10.45 -1.53 -20.85
CA GLY A 650 -9.93 -2.28 -22.00
C GLY A 650 -8.62 -1.74 -22.58
N TYR A 651 -8.05 -0.68 -21.99
CA TYR A 651 -6.84 -0.03 -22.51
C TYR A 651 -5.64 -0.98 -22.64
N ALA A 652 -5.46 -1.91 -21.72
CA ALA A 652 -4.39 -2.91 -21.80
C ALA A 652 -4.43 -3.72 -23.11
N THR A 653 -5.61 -4.11 -23.56
CA THR A 653 -5.83 -4.84 -24.80
C THR A 653 -5.56 -3.96 -26.02
N ASP A 654 -6.04 -2.72 -25.99
CA ASP A 654 -5.85 -1.75 -27.08
C ASP A 654 -4.36 -1.38 -27.23
N LEU A 655 -3.67 -1.13 -26.13
CA LEU A 655 -2.24 -0.83 -26.11
C LEU A 655 -1.42 -2.00 -26.69
N ARG A 656 -1.68 -3.22 -26.22
CA ARG A 656 -1.00 -4.43 -26.73
C ARG A 656 -1.21 -4.62 -28.23
N SER A 657 -2.44 -4.42 -28.70
CA SER A 657 -2.78 -4.52 -30.12
C SER A 657 -2.03 -3.49 -30.96
N ARG A 658 -1.98 -2.23 -30.52
CA ARG A 658 -1.33 -1.12 -31.25
C ARG A 658 0.20 -1.21 -31.22
N THR A 659 0.78 -1.73 -30.16
CA THR A 659 2.23 -1.80 -29.96
C THR A 659 2.82 -3.20 -30.21
N GLN A 660 2.03 -4.12 -30.75
CA GLN A 660 2.43 -5.52 -30.93
C GLN A 660 2.96 -6.17 -29.65
N GLY A 661 2.36 -5.82 -28.52
CA GLY A 661 2.74 -6.31 -27.19
C GLY A 661 3.97 -5.62 -26.57
N ARG A 662 4.55 -4.62 -27.22
CA ARG A 662 5.78 -3.93 -26.72
C ARG A 662 5.50 -2.73 -25.84
N GLY A 663 4.26 -2.18 -25.84
CA GLY A 663 3.85 -1.08 -24.99
C GLY A 663 3.47 -1.57 -23.60
N GLN A 664 3.84 -0.79 -22.61
CA GLN A 664 3.44 -0.98 -21.20
C GLN A 664 2.80 0.29 -20.70
N TYR A 665 1.91 0.17 -19.75
CA TYR A 665 1.37 1.34 -19.06
C TYR A 665 1.22 1.07 -17.58
N THR A 666 1.26 2.16 -16.83
CA THR A 666 0.87 2.18 -15.41
C THR A 666 -0.21 3.22 -15.23
N MET A 667 -1.12 2.98 -14.32
CA MET A 667 -2.25 3.84 -14.05
C MET A 667 -2.45 3.95 -12.55
N GLN A 668 -2.60 5.19 -12.06
CA GLN A 668 -2.92 5.47 -10.67
C GLN A 668 -3.95 6.58 -10.57
N PHE A 669 -4.78 6.53 -9.54
CA PHE A 669 -5.72 7.62 -9.27
C PHE A 669 -4.95 8.92 -9.03
N SER A 670 -5.37 9.99 -9.69
CA SER A 670 -4.80 11.33 -9.51
C SER A 670 -5.74 12.24 -8.72
N HIS A 671 -6.88 12.56 -9.30
CA HIS A 671 -7.85 13.49 -8.72
C HIS A 671 -9.23 13.30 -9.37
N TYR A 672 -10.23 13.96 -8.85
CA TYR A 672 -11.53 14.09 -9.50
C TYR A 672 -11.57 15.36 -10.34
N ASN A 673 -12.19 15.30 -11.51
CA ASN A 673 -12.41 16.46 -12.39
C ASN A 673 -13.85 16.49 -12.88
N GLU A 674 -14.31 17.67 -13.26
CA GLU A 674 -15.67 17.85 -13.76
C GLU A 674 -15.87 17.16 -15.12
N VAL A 675 -16.97 16.42 -15.22
CA VAL A 675 -17.38 15.72 -16.44
C VAL A 675 -17.88 16.74 -17.49
N PRO A 676 -17.49 16.62 -18.76
CA PRO A 676 -18.05 17.44 -19.83
C PRO A 676 -19.59 17.36 -19.89
N LYS A 677 -20.25 18.49 -20.15
CA LYS A 677 -21.72 18.61 -20.08
C LYS A 677 -22.47 17.53 -20.86
N SER A 678 -21.98 17.19 -22.07
CA SER A 678 -22.61 16.17 -22.92
C SER A 678 -22.54 14.76 -22.34
N ILE A 679 -21.53 14.46 -21.53
CA ILE A 679 -21.35 13.18 -20.86
C ILE A 679 -22.15 13.19 -19.54
N ALA A 680 -22.12 14.30 -18.81
CA ALA A 680 -22.92 14.47 -17.59
C ALA A 680 -24.41 14.25 -17.85
N GLU A 681 -24.96 14.80 -18.96
CA GLU A 681 -26.34 14.60 -19.37
C GLU A 681 -26.67 13.13 -19.65
N LYS A 682 -25.74 12.37 -20.23
CA LYS A 682 -25.91 10.91 -20.43
C LYS A 682 -25.92 10.15 -19.09
N ILE A 683 -25.01 10.49 -18.19
CA ILE A 683 -24.92 9.85 -16.88
C ILE A 683 -26.19 10.09 -16.07
N ILE A 684 -26.71 11.33 -16.06
CA ILE A 684 -27.95 11.70 -15.38
C ILE A 684 -29.14 10.97 -16.04
N GLY A 685 -29.19 10.94 -17.39
CA GLY A 685 -30.28 10.31 -18.14
C GLY A 685 -30.35 8.79 -17.96
N THR A 686 -29.23 8.11 -17.86
CA THR A 686 -29.17 6.66 -17.64
C THR A 686 -29.76 6.29 -16.26
N ARG A 687 -29.53 7.07 -15.24
CA ARG A 687 -30.08 6.82 -13.89
C ARG A 687 -31.51 7.32 -13.67
N ALA A 688 -31.98 8.28 -14.47
CA ALA A 688 -33.36 8.73 -14.41
C ALA A 688 -34.33 7.81 -15.20
N GLY A 689 -33.79 6.90 -16.01
CA GLY A 689 -34.56 5.92 -16.82
C GLY A 689 -34.61 4.51 -16.21
N ASP A 690 -33.78 4.23 -15.19
CA ASP A 690 -33.84 3.04 -14.35
C ASP A 690 -34.61 3.34 -13.05
#